data_f86306bfa8e11fdb0b0462a2d5bd4708
#
_entry.id   f86306bfa8e11fdb0b0462a2d5bd4708
#
_cell.length_a   1.000
_cell.length_b   1.000
_cell.length_c   1.000
_cell.angle_alpha   90.00
_cell.angle_beta   90.00
_cell.angle_gamma   90.00
#
_symmetry.space_group_name_H-M   'P 1'
#
loop_
_entity.id
_entity.type
_entity.pdbx_description
1 polymer ?
#
loop_
_entity_poly.entity_id
_entity_poly.type
_entity_poly.pdbx_seq_one_letter_code
_entity_poly.pdbx_strand_id
1 'polypeptide(L)'
;MSQPKDPSNETMLELMLQHSRYSHFKKQSEKGWRDPTKENAGLSISVKGYKDFNTEEGGSLADLARKEGLTDLIDQAREIEGNNPKLKTILDAGTYKIQDNPEGKVEAAKLWKKPESEISKKQVIAYLTEQRKLPPESFEDLLSGYIHSVSDWYGNAVLLVPIIDTKQAQFAAAGSSFNVEKVQRIILKKDGKGKKQLGGGDSIGRLTYFPPLSADGESLQYLVIEGLENALTIRSRYPDHHFLLTHGKGNFKHVPKFLPRGAEVSIISDHDAHEDPKKNGETAAAELNQTLRSKHFLTSALMPAKPKQDANNALQDGTLDKWFQSLIGVPPPPSVSLPSDFDIESIKNDLPALPRNILPTELEKYLELSAESLDLNYEAAFCEFLVNASVAIGGNKWIVIKSDWLEKACIWLASIGKSGYGKTPLHRKCGGKWLEEQQYRWKLDHDEALREWKKILSSKDREEEPPDKPTRKRVIVSGLTMERLFALHEENSAGIGIVSDEIMGLLNGLNQYKVRGNDRQKMISFWNGHATEYPTADSDRYVRNPHIPICGGIQDDQLKKFINDESHSDGLAARFLYNHLIRSPLPASIERQEIVSNLIAQSEGKRILERVFEGLVRIRGNSHQVLMTVHAKNLLALLEQQLKDEDRKVSDAESAAYNKMRTYIYRVAILLHYVFETKPEEVELSEETAQKTITVMRFFIASVIRAYGTVELNKKEMVARKILNKVTEIGGHGSLRQIKQPLRKSAESGEFDTVLKLLVDAGELIQTKDGKTFKYSSP
;
A
#
# COMPACT_ATOMS: atom_id res chain seq x y z
N MET A 1 4.35 -50.73 3.88
CA MET A 1 4.47 -49.29 3.59
C MET A 1 5.27 -48.67 4.73
N SER A 2 6.50 -48.15 4.43
CA SER A 2 7.28 -47.46 5.45
C SER A 2 6.54 -46.18 5.86
N GLN A 3 6.47 -45.93 7.18
CA GLN A 3 5.86 -44.66 7.69
C GLN A 3 6.61 -43.45 7.02
N PRO A 4 5.88 -42.42 6.64
CA PRO A 4 6.50 -41.21 6.07
C PRO A 4 7.46 -40.61 7.09
N LYS A 5 8.64 -40.23 6.62
CA LYS A 5 9.70 -39.59 7.44
C LYS A 5 9.19 -38.28 8.05
N ASP A 6 9.57 -38.03 9.31
CA ASP A 6 9.23 -36.77 9.97
C ASP A 6 9.96 -35.59 9.31
N PRO A 7 9.33 -34.40 9.26
CA PRO A 7 9.92 -33.17 8.75
C PRO A 7 11.08 -32.69 9.66
N SER A 8 11.93 -31.83 9.11
CA SER A 8 13.05 -31.26 9.85
C SER A 8 12.59 -30.38 11.02
N ASN A 9 13.38 -30.35 12.10
CA ASN A 9 13.10 -29.46 13.23
C ASN A 9 13.16 -27.95 12.82
N GLU A 10 13.86 -27.58 11.76
CA GLU A 10 13.91 -26.20 11.27
C GLU A 10 12.56 -25.78 10.70
N THR A 11 11.99 -26.58 9.80
CA THR A 11 10.65 -26.32 9.24
C THR A 11 9.58 -26.36 10.31
N MET A 12 9.65 -27.34 11.23
CA MET A 12 8.73 -27.46 12.34
C MET A 12 8.81 -26.27 13.31
N LEU A 13 10.01 -25.76 13.61
CA LEU A 13 10.19 -24.61 14.50
C LEU A 13 9.56 -23.34 13.91
N GLU A 14 9.73 -23.09 12.61
CA GLU A 14 9.12 -21.95 11.95
C GLU A 14 7.58 -21.99 12.03
N LEU A 15 6.98 -23.14 11.73
CA LEU A 15 5.53 -23.32 11.81
C LEU A 15 5.02 -23.21 13.25
N MET A 16 5.70 -23.82 14.22
CA MET A 16 5.31 -23.75 15.62
C MET A 16 5.36 -22.31 16.16
N LEU A 17 6.37 -21.52 15.83
CA LEU A 17 6.45 -20.13 16.27
C LEU A 17 5.39 -19.22 15.62
N GLN A 18 4.82 -19.62 14.49
CA GLN A 18 3.67 -18.94 13.87
C GLN A 18 2.33 -19.38 14.45
N HIS A 19 2.27 -20.56 15.08
CA HIS A 19 1.05 -21.06 15.68
C HIS A 19 0.70 -20.31 16.97
N SER A 20 -0.59 -20.01 17.19
CA SER A 20 -1.09 -19.21 18.33
C SER A 20 -0.61 -19.69 19.70
N ARG A 21 -0.38 -21.00 19.85
CA ARG A 21 0.09 -21.64 21.10
C ARG A 21 1.54 -21.31 21.45
N TYR A 22 2.39 -20.99 20.46
CA TYR A 22 3.83 -20.73 20.64
C TYR A 22 4.27 -19.35 20.17
N SER A 23 3.40 -18.57 19.56
CA SER A 23 3.70 -17.23 19.03
C SER A 23 4.17 -16.24 20.08
N HIS A 24 3.85 -16.48 21.35
CA HIS A 24 4.30 -15.66 22.49
C HIS A 24 5.67 -16.06 23.07
N PHE A 25 6.26 -17.17 22.58
CA PHE A 25 7.59 -17.60 23.01
C PHE A 25 8.65 -16.58 22.61
N LYS A 26 9.56 -16.24 23.55
CA LYS A 26 10.67 -15.32 23.31
C LYS A 26 11.99 -16.05 23.26
N LYS A 27 12.86 -15.64 22.33
CA LYS A 27 14.22 -16.14 22.23
C LYS A 27 15.03 -15.63 23.43
N GLN A 28 15.46 -16.51 24.31
CA GLN A 28 16.23 -16.15 25.52
C GLN A 28 17.76 -16.29 25.36
N SER A 29 18.22 -17.13 24.43
CA SER A 29 19.66 -17.31 24.15
C SER A 29 19.85 -18.12 22.87
N GLU A 30 21.09 -18.47 22.51
CA GLU A 30 21.38 -19.48 21.49
C GLU A 30 20.75 -20.87 21.80
N LYS A 31 20.28 -21.08 23.02
CA LYS A 31 19.70 -22.34 23.51
C LYS A 31 18.20 -22.52 23.23
N GLY A 32 17.52 -21.54 22.62
CA GLY A 32 16.16 -21.75 22.15
C GLY A 32 15.15 -20.73 22.65
N TRP A 33 13.87 -21.02 22.39
CA TRP A 33 12.69 -20.20 22.67
C TRP A 33 11.96 -20.72 23.88
N ARG A 34 11.49 -19.82 24.79
CA ARG A 34 10.75 -20.16 26.01
C ARG A 34 9.54 -19.25 26.20
N ASP A 35 8.55 -19.74 26.94
CA ASP A 35 7.38 -18.99 27.37
C ASP A 35 7.78 -17.92 28.39
N PRO A 36 7.64 -16.62 28.09
CA PRO A 36 8.03 -15.55 29.02
C PRO A 36 7.02 -15.32 30.15
N THR A 37 5.84 -15.93 30.11
CA THR A 37 4.71 -15.65 31.02
C THR A 37 4.76 -16.47 32.30
N LYS A 38 5.62 -17.48 32.37
CA LYS A 38 5.79 -18.35 33.53
C LYS A 38 7.17 -18.17 34.15
N GLU A 39 7.24 -17.85 35.44
CA GLU A 39 8.50 -17.68 36.20
C GLU A 39 9.44 -18.92 36.12
N ASN A 40 8.90 -20.09 35.82
CA ASN A 40 9.65 -21.32 35.51
C ASN A 40 9.09 -21.93 34.24
N ALA A 41 9.34 -21.35 33.11
CA ALA A 41 8.97 -21.91 31.81
C ALA A 41 9.67 -23.26 31.59
N GLY A 42 8.99 -24.35 31.85
CA GLY A 42 9.55 -25.70 31.74
C GLY A 42 9.89 -26.08 30.32
N LEU A 43 9.15 -25.58 29.31
CA LEU A 43 9.29 -25.96 27.91
C LEU A 43 10.25 -25.03 27.15
N SER A 44 11.26 -25.59 26.50
CA SER A 44 12.15 -24.93 25.56
C SER A 44 12.09 -25.61 24.20
N ILE A 45 11.93 -24.83 23.13
CA ILE A 45 11.93 -25.30 21.74
C ILE A 45 13.09 -24.69 20.95
N SER A 46 13.69 -25.43 20.03
CA SER A 46 14.83 -25.01 19.22
C SER A 46 14.95 -25.88 17.96
N VAL A 47 15.85 -25.53 17.06
CA VAL A 47 16.19 -26.36 15.88
C VAL A 47 16.77 -27.75 16.25
N LYS A 48 17.18 -27.97 17.51
CA LYS A 48 17.62 -29.26 18.01
C LYS A 48 16.48 -30.13 18.57
N GLY A 49 15.27 -29.60 18.66
CA GLY A 49 14.11 -30.24 19.22
C GLY A 49 13.55 -29.47 20.42
N TYR A 50 12.80 -30.16 21.28
CA TYR A 50 12.27 -29.58 22.52
C TYR A 50 12.86 -30.26 23.78
N LYS A 51 12.83 -29.53 24.88
CA LYS A 51 13.08 -30.06 26.23
C LYS A 51 12.11 -29.40 27.21
N ASP A 52 11.39 -30.24 27.95
CA ASP A 52 10.58 -29.82 29.08
C ASP A 52 11.36 -30.10 30.38
N PHE A 53 11.78 -29.02 31.06
CA PHE A 53 12.55 -29.09 32.29
C PHE A 53 11.74 -29.47 33.51
N ASN A 54 10.39 -29.45 33.41
CA ASN A 54 9.53 -29.89 34.53
C ASN A 54 9.31 -31.42 34.54
N THR A 55 9.29 -32.04 33.35
CA THR A 55 9.09 -33.48 33.18
C THR A 55 10.37 -34.21 32.78
N GLU A 56 11.47 -33.52 32.53
CA GLU A 56 12.73 -34.01 31.96
C GLU A 56 12.60 -34.67 30.58
N GLU A 57 11.45 -34.53 29.93
CA GLU A 57 11.20 -35.08 28.60
C GLU A 57 11.82 -34.18 27.49
N GLY A 58 12.19 -34.81 26.39
CA GLY A 58 12.68 -34.13 25.22
C GLY A 58 12.58 -35.01 23.98
N GLY A 59 12.61 -34.39 22.80
CA GLY A 59 12.49 -35.08 21.54
C GLY A 59 12.54 -34.14 20.33
N SER A 60 12.13 -34.61 19.16
CA SER A 60 11.96 -33.80 17.99
C SER A 60 10.76 -32.83 18.13
N LEU A 61 10.74 -31.77 17.34
CA LEU A 61 9.58 -30.86 17.32
C LEU A 61 8.32 -31.53 16.73
N ALA A 62 8.48 -32.54 15.88
CA ALA A 62 7.37 -33.38 15.41
C ALA A 62 6.79 -34.24 16.55
N ASP A 63 7.63 -34.72 17.46
CA ASP A 63 7.12 -35.46 18.66
C ASP A 63 6.35 -34.52 19.58
N LEU A 64 6.83 -33.30 19.79
CA LEU A 64 6.10 -32.29 20.55
C LEU A 64 4.76 -31.95 19.91
N ALA A 65 4.72 -31.77 18.60
CA ALA A 65 3.49 -31.47 17.86
C ALA A 65 2.47 -32.61 18.00
N ARG A 66 2.89 -33.89 17.95
CA ARG A 66 2.01 -35.04 18.19
C ARG A 66 1.47 -35.07 19.63
N LYS A 67 2.34 -34.80 20.61
CA LYS A 67 1.97 -34.75 22.03
C LYS A 67 0.94 -33.65 22.31
N GLU A 68 1.03 -32.54 21.62
CA GLU A 68 0.18 -31.36 21.77
C GLU A 68 -1.07 -31.40 20.88
N GLY A 69 -1.26 -32.45 20.06
CA GLY A 69 -2.40 -32.60 19.16
C GLY A 69 -2.34 -31.69 17.90
N LEU A 70 -1.15 -31.17 17.53
CA LEU A 70 -0.91 -30.28 16.42
C LEU A 70 -0.37 -31.03 15.19
N THR A 71 -1.00 -32.14 14.84
CA THR A 71 -0.56 -33.05 13.75
C THR A 71 -0.65 -32.40 12.36
N ASP A 72 -1.55 -31.43 12.21
CA ASP A 72 -1.69 -30.59 11.01
C ASP A 72 -0.41 -29.80 10.68
N LEU A 73 0.36 -29.36 11.67
CA LEU A 73 1.65 -28.71 11.45
C LEU A 73 2.70 -29.68 10.87
N ILE A 74 2.63 -30.96 11.22
CA ILE A 74 3.52 -31.99 10.66
C ILE A 74 3.20 -32.21 9.18
N ASP A 75 1.93 -32.22 8.82
CA ASP A 75 1.49 -32.41 7.44
C ASP A 75 1.82 -31.15 6.59
N GLN A 76 1.63 -29.96 7.12
CA GLN A 76 2.06 -28.71 6.49
C GLN A 76 3.59 -28.68 6.27
N ALA A 77 4.37 -29.10 7.27
CA ALA A 77 5.83 -29.15 7.14
C ALA A 77 6.27 -30.16 6.08
N ARG A 78 5.62 -31.33 5.99
CA ARG A 78 5.86 -32.33 4.94
C ARG A 78 5.51 -31.81 3.54
N GLU A 79 4.42 -31.05 3.42
CA GLU A 79 4.02 -30.44 2.18
C GLU A 79 5.05 -29.38 1.72
N ILE A 80 5.53 -28.54 2.64
CA ILE A 80 6.58 -27.55 2.36
C ILE A 80 7.87 -28.24 1.88
N GLU A 81 8.28 -29.34 2.53
CA GLU A 81 9.48 -30.09 2.14
C GLU A 81 9.25 -30.94 0.88
N GLY A 82 8.05 -31.48 0.66
CA GLY A 82 7.70 -32.32 -0.49
C GLY A 82 7.50 -31.56 -1.80
N ASN A 83 6.99 -30.31 -1.73
CA ASN A 83 6.76 -29.46 -2.91
C ASN A 83 8.00 -28.73 -3.40
N ASN A 84 9.18 -28.95 -2.79
CA ASN A 84 10.42 -28.32 -3.20
C ASN A 84 11.54 -29.34 -3.48
N PRO A 85 11.49 -30.08 -4.63
CA PRO A 85 12.51 -31.05 -4.99
C PRO A 85 13.92 -30.45 -5.15
N LYS A 86 14.03 -29.11 -5.31
CA LYS A 86 15.32 -28.40 -5.32
C LYS A 86 15.92 -28.21 -3.93
N LEU A 87 15.10 -28.14 -2.88
CA LEU A 87 15.62 -28.14 -1.51
C LEU A 87 16.26 -29.49 -1.16
N LYS A 88 15.69 -30.60 -1.63
CA LYS A 88 16.26 -31.93 -1.46
C LYS A 88 17.59 -32.07 -2.22
N THR A 89 17.71 -31.49 -3.44
CA THR A 89 18.96 -31.47 -4.22
C THR A 89 19.99 -30.50 -3.64
N ILE A 90 19.56 -29.42 -2.96
CA ILE A 90 20.45 -28.48 -2.28
C ILE A 90 20.92 -29.06 -0.92
N LEU A 91 20.06 -29.79 -0.22
CA LEU A 91 20.44 -30.48 1.03
C LEU A 91 21.29 -31.73 0.76
N ASP A 92 21.06 -32.47 -0.33
CA ASP A 92 21.89 -33.62 -0.75
C ASP A 92 23.16 -33.19 -1.52
N ALA A 93 23.15 -32.04 -2.20
CA ALA A 93 24.34 -31.39 -2.77
C ALA A 93 25.10 -30.51 -1.75
N GLY A 94 24.56 -30.38 -0.55
CA GLY A 94 25.08 -29.53 0.54
C GLY A 94 26.37 -29.99 1.20
N THR A 95 27.07 -30.94 0.63
CA THR A 95 28.50 -31.16 0.92
C THR A 95 29.41 -30.50 -0.11
N TYR A 96 29.10 -29.27 -0.52
CA TYR A 96 30.22 -28.37 -0.76
C TYR A 96 30.80 -28.08 0.62
N LYS A 97 31.88 -28.81 0.95
CA LYS A 97 32.80 -28.40 2.00
C LYS A 97 33.26 -27.01 1.61
N ILE A 98 32.61 -25.99 2.20
CA ILE A 98 33.23 -24.67 2.32
C ILE A 98 34.59 -24.99 2.92
N GLN A 99 35.67 -24.80 2.17
CA GLN A 99 37.01 -24.89 2.75
C GLN A 99 37.11 -23.72 3.73
N ASP A 100 36.62 -23.95 4.93
CA ASP A 100 36.79 -23.08 6.06
C ASP A 100 38.30 -23.05 6.30
N ASN A 101 38.93 -21.93 5.97
CA ASN A 101 40.33 -21.70 6.28
C ASN A 101 40.43 -21.08 7.70
N PRO A 102 40.55 -21.89 8.78
CA PRO A 102 40.55 -21.37 10.15
C PRO A 102 41.71 -20.41 10.40
N GLU A 103 42.87 -20.63 9.78
CA GLU A 103 44.03 -19.76 9.90
C GLU A 103 43.78 -18.39 9.24
N GLY A 104 43.15 -18.38 8.06
CA GLY A 104 42.75 -17.16 7.38
C GLY A 104 41.70 -16.35 8.13
N LYS A 105 40.77 -17.00 8.83
CA LYS A 105 39.78 -16.32 9.70
C LYS A 105 40.45 -15.64 10.89
N VAL A 106 41.41 -16.30 11.52
CA VAL A 106 42.18 -15.74 12.63
C VAL A 106 43.00 -14.54 12.17
N GLU A 107 43.60 -14.62 10.98
CA GLU A 107 44.33 -13.51 10.39
C GLU A 107 43.42 -12.32 10.05
N ALA A 108 42.29 -12.56 9.46
CA ALA A 108 41.30 -11.52 9.13
C ALA A 108 40.78 -10.81 10.39
N ALA A 109 40.45 -11.57 11.45
CA ALA A 109 40.04 -11.02 12.72
C ALA A 109 41.11 -10.21 13.43
N LYS A 110 42.39 -10.65 13.34
CA LYS A 110 43.54 -9.91 13.87
C LYS A 110 43.76 -8.61 13.11
N LEU A 111 43.62 -8.62 11.79
CA LEU A 111 43.74 -7.41 10.96
C LEU A 111 42.63 -6.42 11.28
N TRP A 112 41.41 -6.89 11.42
CA TRP A 112 40.25 -6.04 11.74
C TRP A 112 40.36 -5.36 13.11
N LYS A 113 40.91 -6.06 14.10
CA LYS A 113 41.16 -5.54 15.44
C LYS A 113 42.40 -4.67 15.55
N LYS A 114 43.18 -4.55 14.50
CA LYS A 114 44.41 -3.73 14.49
C LYS A 114 43.99 -2.25 14.61
N PRO A 115 44.64 -1.45 15.48
CA PRO A 115 44.31 -0.03 15.60
C PRO A 115 44.53 0.68 14.27
N GLU A 116 43.68 1.61 13.97
CA GLU A 116 43.79 2.48 12.80
C GLU A 116 45.10 3.27 12.86
N SER A 117 45.74 3.45 11.70
CA SER A 117 46.94 4.27 11.55
C SER A 117 46.53 5.58 10.86
N GLU A 118 46.78 6.69 11.50
CA GLU A 118 46.54 8.02 10.91
C GLU A 118 47.22 8.24 9.56
N ILE A 119 48.46 7.64 9.41
CA ILE A 119 49.17 7.69 8.14
C ILE A 119 48.43 6.87 7.08
N SER A 120 47.99 5.65 7.41
CA SER A 120 47.27 4.79 6.50
C SER A 120 45.89 5.40 6.17
N LYS A 121 45.24 6.02 7.12
CA LYS A 121 43.95 6.71 6.91
C LYS A 121 44.08 7.84 5.87
N LYS A 122 45.12 8.69 6.01
CA LYS A 122 45.42 9.73 5.01
C LYS A 122 45.68 9.17 3.63
N GLN A 123 46.42 8.05 3.53
CA GLN A 123 46.72 7.42 2.23
C GLN A 123 45.44 6.76 1.63
N VAL A 124 44.57 6.16 2.45
CA VAL A 124 43.30 5.60 2.00
C VAL A 124 42.37 6.71 1.51
N ILE A 125 42.26 7.81 2.25
CA ILE A 125 41.48 8.99 1.82
C ILE A 125 42.02 9.51 0.50
N ALA A 126 43.33 9.73 0.37
CA ALA A 126 43.92 10.18 -0.89
C ALA A 126 43.69 9.20 -2.05
N TYR A 127 43.74 7.90 -1.81
CA TYR A 127 43.37 6.90 -2.81
C TYR A 127 41.95 7.03 -3.29
N LEU A 128 40.99 7.15 -2.34
CA LEU A 128 39.56 7.27 -2.69
C LEU A 128 39.26 8.60 -3.40
N THR A 129 39.81 9.72 -2.91
CA THR A 129 39.54 11.06 -3.46
C THR A 129 40.32 11.38 -4.74
N GLU A 130 41.63 11.10 -4.76
CA GLU A 130 42.48 11.54 -5.87
C GLU A 130 42.55 10.51 -6.99
N GLN A 131 42.60 9.19 -6.65
CA GLN A 131 42.73 8.13 -7.64
C GLN A 131 41.36 7.65 -8.13
N ARG A 132 40.39 7.52 -7.22
CA ARG A 132 39.02 7.06 -7.55
C ARG A 132 38.06 8.20 -7.79
N LYS A 133 38.46 9.45 -7.51
CA LYS A 133 37.62 10.67 -7.69
C LYS A 133 36.31 10.59 -6.90
N LEU A 134 36.30 9.88 -5.78
CA LEU A 134 35.11 9.77 -4.91
C LEU A 134 35.03 11.00 -4.00
N PRO A 135 33.85 11.59 -3.83
CA PRO A 135 33.67 12.69 -2.90
C PRO A 135 33.72 12.17 -1.45
N PRO A 136 34.36 12.93 -0.51
CA PRO A 136 34.56 12.50 0.87
C PRO A 136 33.28 12.06 1.59
N GLU A 137 32.18 12.74 1.36
CA GLU A 137 30.85 12.45 1.93
C GLU A 137 30.33 11.04 1.62
N SER A 138 30.90 10.35 0.63
CA SER A 138 30.50 9.00 0.26
C SER A 138 31.07 7.90 1.18
N PHE A 139 32.11 8.21 1.97
CA PHE A 139 32.85 7.21 2.74
C PHE A 139 33.36 7.67 4.13
N GLU A 140 33.36 8.96 4.45
CA GLU A 140 33.95 9.46 5.71
C GLU A 140 33.28 8.86 6.95
N ASP A 141 31.96 8.72 6.95
CA ASP A 141 31.20 8.08 8.02
C ASP A 141 31.50 6.58 8.14
N LEU A 142 31.80 5.92 7.01
CA LEU A 142 32.12 4.50 6.99
C LEU A 142 33.49 4.22 7.60
N LEU A 143 34.47 5.17 7.52
CA LEU A 143 35.76 5.07 8.14
C LEU A 143 35.72 5.02 9.67
N SER A 144 34.58 5.31 10.28
CA SER A 144 34.40 5.25 11.74
C SER A 144 33.92 3.91 12.28
N GLY A 145 33.79 2.86 11.47
CA GLY A 145 33.35 1.56 11.96
C GLY A 145 33.00 0.51 10.91
N TYR A 146 32.72 0.92 9.66
CA TYR A 146 32.34 -0.01 8.59
C TYR A 146 33.42 -0.37 7.61
N ILE A 147 34.46 0.47 7.49
CA ILE A 147 35.70 0.19 6.78
C ILE A 147 36.88 0.70 7.62
N HIS A 148 38.00 0.00 7.58
CA HIS A 148 39.17 0.36 8.40
C HIS A 148 40.38 0.63 7.54
N SER A 149 41.26 1.51 8.01
CA SER A 149 42.57 1.81 7.41
C SER A 149 43.68 1.37 8.34
N VAL A 150 44.48 0.37 7.91
CA VAL A 150 45.57 -0.17 8.70
C VAL A 150 46.84 -0.22 7.88
N SER A 151 48.00 -0.43 8.53
CA SER A 151 49.27 -0.73 7.85
C SER A 151 49.50 -2.24 7.80
N ASP A 152 49.99 -2.74 6.66
CA ASP A 152 50.47 -4.13 6.57
C ASP A 152 51.84 -4.27 7.26
N TRP A 153 52.43 -5.47 7.17
CA TRP A 153 53.76 -5.76 7.74
C TRP A 153 54.91 -5.04 7.01
N TYR A 154 54.65 -4.58 5.79
CA TYR A 154 55.61 -3.85 4.95
C TYR A 154 55.40 -2.33 4.99
N GLY A 155 54.52 -1.86 5.86
CA GLY A 155 54.20 -0.43 6.00
C GLY A 155 53.31 0.16 4.92
N ASN A 156 52.73 -0.68 4.04
CA ASN A 156 51.76 -0.19 3.05
C ASN A 156 50.39 0.10 3.74
N ALA A 157 49.70 1.14 3.30
CA ALA A 157 48.32 1.37 3.73
C ALA A 157 47.36 0.32 3.12
N VAL A 158 46.49 -0.18 3.93
CA VAL A 158 45.50 -1.19 3.55
C VAL A 158 44.13 -0.72 3.96
N LEU A 159 43.20 -0.61 2.99
CA LEU A 159 41.78 -0.45 3.24
C LEU A 159 41.16 -1.84 3.48
N LEU A 160 40.56 -2.01 4.63
CA LEU A 160 39.84 -3.22 5.03
C LEU A 160 38.34 -3.02 4.88
N VAL A 161 37.67 -3.95 4.19
CA VAL A 161 36.24 -3.99 4.02
C VAL A 161 35.72 -5.30 4.64
N PRO A 162 34.87 -5.27 5.67
CA PRO A 162 34.40 -6.47 6.36
C PRO A 162 33.43 -7.26 5.48
N ILE A 163 33.55 -8.58 5.52
CA ILE A 163 32.63 -9.50 4.84
C ILE A 163 31.88 -10.28 5.91
N ILE A 164 30.58 -10.06 6.02
CA ILE A 164 29.76 -10.56 7.11
C ILE A 164 28.71 -11.59 6.62
N ASP A 165 28.24 -12.42 7.52
CA ASP A 165 27.12 -13.34 7.27
C ASP A 165 25.75 -12.70 7.57
N THR A 166 24.66 -13.43 7.29
CA THR A 166 23.29 -12.95 7.49
C THR A 166 22.97 -12.56 8.93
N LYS A 167 23.54 -13.23 9.92
CA LYS A 167 23.27 -12.94 11.34
C LYS A 167 23.92 -11.62 11.74
N GLN A 168 25.13 -11.40 11.27
CA GLN A 168 25.89 -10.19 11.57
C GLN A 168 25.31 -8.96 10.85
N ALA A 169 24.74 -9.13 9.64
CA ALA A 169 24.07 -8.03 8.93
C ALA A 169 22.87 -7.45 9.71
N GLN A 170 22.11 -8.30 10.40
CA GLN A 170 21.01 -7.86 11.27
C GLN A 170 21.49 -7.06 12.49
N PHE A 171 22.64 -7.40 13.04
CA PHE A 171 23.25 -6.64 14.15
C PHE A 171 23.89 -5.32 13.69
N ALA A 172 24.47 -5.31 12.51
CA ALA A 172 25.07 -4.09 11.94
C ALA A 172 24.01 -2.99 11.71
N ALA A 173 22.81 -3.38 11.28
CA ALA A 173 21.67 -2.45 11.16
C ALA A 173 21.24 -1.83 12.51
N ALA A 174 21.61 -2.46 13.64
CA ALA A 174 21.29 -1.98 15.00
C ALA A 174 22.45 -1.17 15.65
N GLY A 175 23.49 -0.81 14.90
CA GLY A 175 24.63 -0.03 15.42
C GLY A 175 25.59 -0.79 16.33
N SER A 176 25.55 -2.12 16.32
CA SER A 176 26.42 -2.97 17.16
C SER A 176 27.73 -3.31 16.44
N SER A 177 28.83 -3.46 17.19
CA SER A 177 30.09 -3.96 16.64
C SER A 177 29.96 -5.42 16.17
N PHE A 178 30.41 -5.75 14.98
CA PHE A 178 30.37 -7.12 14.45
C PHE A 178 31.72 -7.83 14.57
N ASN A 179 31.65 -9.15 14.73
CA ASN A 179 32.82 -9.99 14.75
C ASN A 179 33.20 -10.36 13.31
N VAL A 180 34.22 -9.71 12.77
CA VAL A 180 34.66 -9.89 11.38
C VAL A 180 35.57 -11.10 11.26
N GLU A 181 35.12 -12.12 10.54
CA GLU A 181 35.88 -13.32 10.24
C GLU A 181 36.54 -13.28 8.86
N LYS A 182 36.07 -12.40 7.98
CA LYS A 182 36.58 -12.24 6.62
C LYS A 182 36.63 -10.77 6.24
N VAL A 183 37.64 -10.41 5.45
CA VAL A 183 37.86 -9.05 4.97
C VAL A 183 38.28 -9.04 3.51
N GLN A 184 37.78 -8.05 2.76
CA GLN A 184 38.45 -7.66 1.51
C GLN A 184 39.56 -6.65 1.86
N ARG A 185 40.74 -6.88 1.37
CA ARG A 185 41.89 -5.98 1.52
C ARG A 185 42.17 -5.26 0.21
N ILE A 186 42.30 -3.95 0.26
CA ILE A 186 42.80 -3.15 -0.85
C ILE A 186 44.15 -2.60 -0.39
N ILE A 187 45.24 -3.24 -0.84
CA ILE A 187 46.59 -2.86 -0.49
C ILE A 187 47.04 -1.74 -1.43
N LEU A 188 47.38 -0.59 -0.88
CA LEU A 188 47.83 0.56 -1.64
C LEU A 188 49.34 0.45 -1.88
N LYS A 189 49.71 0.39 -3.15
CA LYS A 189 51.12 0.38 -3.54
C LYS A 189 51.71 1.80 -3.54
N LYS A 190 53.05 1.89 -3.56
CA LYS A 190 53.79 3.18 -3.65
C LYS A 190 53.42 4.02 -4.89
N ASP A 191 52.92 3.39 -5.95
CA ASP A 191 52.43 4.05 -7.16
C ASP A 191 50.98 4.55 -7.04
N GLY A 192 50.37 4.47 -5.84
CA GLY A 192 49.01 4.84 -5.57
C GLY A 192 47.94 3.85 -6.03
N LYS A 193 48.32 2.78 -6.75
CA LYS A 193 47.38 1.77 -7.22
C LYS A 193 46.99 0.78 -6.14
N GLY A 194 45.69 0.49 -6.01
CA GLY A 194 45.17 -0.52 -5.09
C GLY A 194 45.24 -1.95 -5.67
N LYS A 195 45.65 -2.93 -4.88
CA LYS A 195 45.56 -4.35 -5.21
C LYS A 195 44.53 -5.01 -4.30
N LYS A 196 43.43 -5.52 -4.89
CA LYS A 196 42.36 -6.22 -4.16
C LYS A 196 42.81 -7.64 -3.80
N GLN A 197 42.56 -8.07 -2.55
CA GLN A 197 42.80 -9.43 -2.04
C GLN A 197 41.71 -9.80 -1.04
N LEU A 198 41.27 -11.05 -1.01
CA LEU A 198 40.37 -11.59 0.01
C LEU A 198 41.20 -12.23 1.13
N GLY A 199 40.92 -11.90 2.38
CA GLY A 199 41.46 -12.52 3.58
C GLY A 199 40.39 -13.38 4.27
N GLY A 200 40.78 -14.55 4.76
CA GLY A 200 39.87 -15.48 5.43
C GLY A 200 39.19 -16.52 4.53
N GLY A 201 39.68 -16.70 3.29
CA GLY A 201 39.13 -17.62 2.30
C GLY A 201 38.15 -16.95 1.31
N ASP A 202 37.30 -17.75 0.63
CA ASP A 202 36.34 -17.21 -0.30
C ASP A 202 35.20 -16.40 0.38
N SER A 203 34.51 -15.59 -0.39
CA SER A 203 33.35 -14.76 0.08
C SER A 203 32.01 -15.42 -0.16
N ILE A 204 31.94 -16.69 -0.55
CA ILE A 204 30.70 -17.37 -0.92
C ILE A 204 29.67 -17.33 0.23
N GLY A 205 28.48 -16.82 -0.07
CA GLY A 205 27.36 -16.72 0.88
C GLY A 205 27.47 -15.60 1.90
N ARG A 206 28.42 -14.66 1.72
CA ARG A 206 28.65 -13.50 2.58
C ARG A 206 28.75 -12.23 1.77
N LEU A 207 28.44 -11.08 2.38
CA LEU A 207 28.47 -9.76 1.73
C LEU A 207 29.07 -8.72 2.69
N THR A 208 29.25 -7.49 2.17
CA THR A 208 29.43 -6.29 3.01
C THR A 208 28.13 -5.51 3.04
N TYR A 209 27.82 -4.97 4.21
CA TYR A 209 26.66 -4.11 4.43
C TYR A 209 27.10 -2.71 4.86
N PHE A 210 26.52 -1.69 4.20
CA PHE A 210 26.59 -0.30 4.66
C PHE A 210 25.18 0.22 4.95
N PRO A 211 24.97 0.85 6.11
CA PRO A 211 23.69 1.43 6.46
C PRO A 211 23.42 2.72 5.69
N PRO A 212 22.15 3.19 5.65
CA PRO A 212 21.81 4.53 5.22
C PRO A 212 22.45 5.59 6.14
N LEU A 213 22.70 6.78 5.60
CA LEU A 213 23.27 7.89 6.37
C LEU A 213 22.25 8.52 7.31
N SER A 214 20.97 8.56 6.92
CA SER A 214 19.88 9.04 7.77
C SER A 214 19.56 8.02 8.87
N ALA A 215 19.60 8.47 10.11
CA ALA A 215 19.43 7.62 11.29
C ALA A 215 17.99 7.09 11.52
N ASP A 216 17.03 7.42 10.67
CA ASP A 216 15.61 7.12 10.88
C ASP A 216 15.23 5.66 10.66
N GLY A 217 16.20 4.78 10.33
CA GLY A 217 16.10 3.31 10.42
C GLY A 217 14.96 2.61 9.63
N GLU A 218 14.08 3.36 8.97
CA GLU A 218 12.87 2.82 8.33
C GLU A 218 13.00 2.64 6.81
N SER A 219 14.14 2.97 6.20
CA SER A 219 14.32 2.76 4.76
C SER A 219 14.31 1.25 4.46
N LEU A 220 13.41 0.80 3.58
CA LEU A 220 13.37 -0.55 3.06
C LEU A 220 14.05 -0.67 1.69
N GLN A 221 14.77 0.36 1.25
CA GLN A 221 15.42 0.41 -0.06
C GLN A 221 16.83 -0.13 0.02
N TYR A 222 17.08 -1.20 -0.72
CA TYR A 222 18.35 -1.93 -0.75
C TYR A 222 18.98 -1.84 -2.14
N LEU A 223 20.25 -1.44 -2.20
CA LEU A 223 21.07 -1.45 -3.41
C LEU A 223 22.05 -2.63 -3.34
N VAL A 224 21.93 -3.54 -4.29
CA VAL A 224 22.82 -4.70 -4.43
C VAL A 224 23.85 -4.39 -5.49
N ILE A 225 25.13 -4.40 -5.11
CA ILE A 225 26.24 -3.92 -5.95
C ILE A 225 27.41 -4.90 -5.87
N GLU A 226 28.14 -5.08 -6.97
CA GLU A 226 29.25 -6.03 -7.02
C GLU A 226 30.50 -5.56 -6.26
N GLY A 227 30.89 -4.29 -6.40
CA GLY A 227 32.17 -3.77 -5.93
C GLY A 227 32.10 -2.55 -5.03
N LEU A 228 33.15 -2.34 -4.21
CA LEU A 228 33.23 -1.23 -3.26
C LEU A 228 33.18 0.15 -3.94
N GLU A 229 33.97 0.35 -4.99
CA GLU A 229 34.09 1.66 -5.65
C GLU A 229 32.77 2.10 -6.24
N ASN A 230 32.03 1.20 -6.89
CA ASN A 230 30.70 1.47 -7.42
C ASN A 230 29.70 1.78 -6.29
N ALA A 231 29.77 1.05 -5.17
CA ALA A 231 28.92 1.30 -4.02
C ALA A 231 29.15 2.69 -3.42
N LEU A 232 30.40 3.08 -3.23
CA LEU A 232 30.74 4.42 -2.71
C LEU A 232 30.38 5.52 -3.70
N THR A 233 30.57 5.28 -5.00
CA THR A 233 30.13 6.21 -6.06
C THR A 233 28.63 6.49 -5.97
N ILE A 234 27.83 5.44 -5.88
CA ILE A 234 26.37 5.55 -5.83
C ILE A 234 25.95 6.14 -4.49
N ARG A 235 26.62 5.78 -3.38
CA ARG A 235 26.34 6.30 -2.05
C ARG A 235 26.52 7.83 -1.96
N SER A 236 27.42 8.40 -2.75
CA SER A 236 27.60 9.85 -2.81
C SER A 236 26.34 10.61 -3.32
N ARG A 237 25.45 9.91 -4.00
CA ARG A 237 24.20 10.48 -4.54
C ARG A 237 22.96 9.97 -3.84
N TYR A 238 23.02 8.77 -3.27
CA TYR A 238 21.90 8.06 -2.64
C TYR A 238 22.27 7.55 -1.25
N PRO A 239 22.63 8.45 -0.31
CA PRO A 239 23.16 8.08 1.00
C PRO A 239 22.13 7.39 1.90
N ASP A 240 20.83 7.54 1.62
CA ASP A 240 19.74 7.04 2.46
C ASP A 240 19.27 5.62 2.10
N HIS A 241 20.10 4.88 1.34
CA HIS A 241 19.84 3.49 0.97
C HIS A 241 20.72 2.53 1.79
N HIS A 242 20.23 1.29 1.95
CA HIS A 242 21.04 0.17 2.41
C HIS A 242 21.87 -0.38 1.25
N PHE A 243 23.16 -0.60 1.46
CA PHE A 243 24.06 -1.13 0.45
C PHE A 243 24.48 -2.55 0.80
N LEU A 244 24.30 -3.48 -0.14
CA LEU A 244 24.76 -4.87 -0.07
C LEU A 244 25.83 -5.09 -1.14
N LEU A 245 27.10 -5.19 -0.73
CA LEU A 245 28.22 -5.44 -1.63
C LEU A 245 28.47 -6.93 -1.70
N THR A 246 28.41 -7.49 -2.89
CA THR A 246 28.50 -8.94 -3.09
C THR A 246 29.92 -9.46 -3.30
N HIS A 247 30.91 -8.58 -3.55
CA HIS A 247 32.31 -8.94 -3.84
C HIS A 247 32.46 -9.91 -5.02
N GLY A 248 31.56 -9.85 -5.95
CA GLY A 248 31.53 -10.65 -7.17
C GLY A 248 30.16 -11.25 -7.46
N LYS A 249 29.85 -11.39 -8.73
CA LYS A 249 28.57 -11.88 -9.26
C LYS A 249 28.14 -13.26 -8.73
N GLY A 250 29.09 -14.11 -8.38
CA GLY A 250 28.82 -15.44 -7.79
C GLY A 250 28.05 -15.39 -6.46
N ASN A 251 28.01 -14.24 -5.77
CA ASN A 251 27.30 -14.03 -4.53
C ASN A 251 25.87 -13.46 -4.71
N PHE A 252 25.48 -13.01 -5.88
CA PHE A 252 24.13 -12.49 -6.13
C PHE A 252 23.05 -13.48 -5.69
N LYS A 253 23.21 -14.76 -5.95
CA LYS A 253 22.28 -15.83 -5.54
C LYS A 253 22.07 -15.94 -4.02
N HIS A 254 22.95 -15.38 -3.20
CA HIS A 254 22.87 -15.41 -1.74
C HIS A 254 22.18 -14.17 -1.15
N VAL A 255 22.01 -13.10 -1.92
CA VAL A 255 21.39 -11.83 -1.50
C VAL A 255 20.01 -12.02 -0.82
N PRO A 256 19.12 -12.90 -1.30
CA PRO A 256 17.80 -13.06 -0.66
C PRO A 256 17.82 -13.43 0.82
N LYS A 257 18.95 -13.94 1.32
CA LYS A 257 19.12 -14.29 2.75
C LYS A 257 19.39 -13.08 3.64
N PHE A 258 19.78 -11.95 3.05
CA PHE A 258 20.16 -10.71 3.74
C PHE A 258 19.03 -9.66 3.73
N LEU A 259 17.98 -9.90 2.97
CA LEU A 259 16.91 -8.95 2.80
C LEU A 259 15.78 -9.18 3.83
N PRO A 260 15.33 -8.14 4.52
CA PRO A 260 14.15 -8.22 5.36
C PRO A 260 12.88 -8.34 4.49
N ARG A 261 11.80 -8.79 5.09
CA ARG A 261 10.49 -8.79 4.41
C ARG A 261 10.09 -7.36 4.04
N GLY A 262 9.60 -7.18 2.83
CA GLY A 262 9.19 -5.87 2.33
C GLY A 262 10.31 -5.01 1.76
N ALA A 263 11.55 -5.50 1.70
CA ALA A 263 12.65 -4.78 1.07
C ALA A 263 12.37 -4.50 -0.42
N GLU A 264 12.69 -3.29 -0.84
CA GLU A 264 12.73 -2.87 -2.24
C GLU A 264 14.18 -2.95 -2.71
N VAL A 265 14.42 -3.71 -3.76
CA VAL A 265 15.79 -4.09 -4.14
C VAL A 265 16.13 -3.61 -5.54
N SER A 266 17.10 -2.72 -5.65
CA SER A 266 17.70 -2.37 -6.94
C SER A 266 19.04 -3.08 -7.09
N ILE A 267 19.16 -3.90 -8.16
CA ILE A 267 20.35 -4.68 -8.45
C ILE A 267 21.18 -3.92 -9.50
N ILE A 268 22.40 -3.59 -9.18
CA ILE A 268 23.29 -2.84 -10.07
C ILE A 268 24.44 -3.76 -10.45
N SER A 269 24.50 -4.12 -11.72
CA SER A 269 25.58 -4.93 -12.30
C SER A 269 26.48 -4.10 -13.21
N ASP A 270 27.74 -4.49 -13.30
CA ASP A 270 28.65 -3.94 -14.31
C ASP A 270 28.24 -4.44 -15.70
N HIS A 271 28.47 -3.63 -16.74
CA HIS A 271 28.29 -4.03 -18.13
C HIS A 271 29.57 -4.67 -18.66
N ASP A 272 29.79 -5.93 -18.32
CA ASP A 272 31.03 -6.65 -18.65
C ASP A 272 31.25 -6.89 -20.14
N ALA A 273 30.18 -6.94 -20.95
CA ALA A 273 30.20 -7.28 -22.37
C ALA A 273 31.00 -8.56 -22.69
N HIS A 274 30.88 -9.58 -21.82
CA HIS A 274 31.61 -10.83 -21.95
C HIS A 274 30.86 -11.77 -22.90
N GLU A 275 31.56 -12.44 -23.84
CA GLU A 275 30.95 -13.36 -24.81
C GLU A 275 30.30 -14.59 -24.16
N ASP A 276 30.79 -15.04 -23.01
CA ASP A 276 30.21 -16.15 -22.25
C ASP A 276 29.17 -15.66 -21.26
N PRO A 277 27.87 -15.96 -21.46
CA PRO A 277 26.78 -15.51 -20.56
C PRO A 277 26.95 -15.92 -19.10
N LYS A 278 27.62 -17.05 -18.83
CA LYS A 278 27.87 -17.53 -17.46
C LYS A 278 28.92 -16.70 -16.71
N LYS A 279 29.70 -15.89 -17.43
CA LYS A 279 30.71 -15.00 -16.87
C LYS A 279 30.26 -13.53 -16.88
N ASN A 280 29.01 -13.27 -17.13
CA ASN A 280 28.43 -11.95 -17.31
C ASN A 280 27.68 -11.53 -16.04
N GLY A 281 27.97 -10.32 -15.53
CA GLY A 281 27.29 -9.73 -14.37
C GLY A 281 25.79 -9.50 -14.61
N GLU A 282 25.45 -9.18 -15.84
CA GLU A 282 24.08 -8.94 -16.32
C GLU A 282 23.19 -10.18 -16.13
N THR A 283 23.69 -11.35 -16.54
CA THR A 283 22.98 -12.63 -16.39
C THR A 283 22.74 -12.94 -14.91
N ALA A 284 23.76 -12.76 -14.06
CA ALA A 284 23.64 -12.98 -12.61
C ALA A 284 22.64 -11.99 -11.97
N ALA A 285 22.64 -10.74 -12.40
CA ALA A 285 21.66 -9.74 -11.94
C ALA A 285 20.24 -10.07 -12.38
N ALA A 286 20.05 -10.52 -13.62
CA ALA A 286 18.74 -10.95 -14.14
C ALA A 286 18.20 -12.19 -13.40
N GLU A 287 19.06 -13.18 -13.12
CA GLU A 287 18.72 -14.37 -12.34
C GLU A 287 18.33 -14.00 -10.89
N LEU A 288 19.06 -13.09 -10.25
CA LEU A 288 18.71 -12.57 -8.92
C LEU A 288 17.37 -11.84 -8.97
N ASN A 289 17.16 -10.96 -9.96
CA ASN A 289 15.92 -10.23 -10.14
C ASN A 289 14.72 -11.19 -10.26
N GLN A 290 14.84 -12.22 -11.08
CA GLN A 290 13.81 -13.25 -11.22
C GLN A 290 13.57 -14.01 -9.90
N THR A 291 14.65 -14.35 -9.19
CA THR A 291 14.57 -15.04 -7.89
C THR A 291 13.88 -14.17 -6.84
N LEU A 292 14.20 -12.89 -6.78
CA LEU A 292 13.58 -11.95 -5.83
C LEU A 292 12.10 -11.72 -6.16
N ARG A 293 11.76 -11.57 -7.44
CA ARG A 293 10.34 -11.47 -7.88
C ARG A 293 9.53 -12.71 -7.52
N SER A 294 10.10 -13.91 -7.68
CA SER A 294 9.42 -15.16 -7.27
C SER A 294 9.20 -15.25 -5.76
N LYS A 295 9.94 -14.49 -4.96
CA LYS A 295 9.80 -14.36 -3.50
C LYS A 295 9.04 -13.11 -3.08
N HIS A 296 8.35 -12.46 -4.02
CA HIS A 296 7.52 -11.28 -3.80
C HIS A 296 8.26 -10.01 -3.31
N PHE A 297 9.56 -9.89 -3.63
CA PHE A 297 10.26 -8.63 -3.45
C PHE A 297 9.96 -7.67 -4.62
N LEU A 298 9.82 -6.39 -4.31
CA LEU A 298 9.86 -5.34 -5.32
C LEU A 298 11.32 -5.19 -5.78
N THR A 299 11.59 -5.40 -7.07
CA THR A 299 12.97 -5.43 -7.54
C THR A 299 13.11 -4.91 -8.96
N SER A 300 14.20 -4.19 -9.20
CA SER A 300 14.69 -3.76 -10.51
C SER A 300 16.12 -4.26 -10.70
N ALA A 301 16.50 -4.61 -11.93
CA ALA A 301 17.88 -4.94 -12.29
C ALA A 301 18.33 -3.93 -13.35
N LEU A 302 19.49 -3.34 -13.13
CA LEU A 302 19.96 -2.14 -13.80
C LEU A 302 21.41 -2.31 -14.24
N MET A 303 21.70 -1.84 -15.45
CA MET A 303 22.99 -2.02 -16.10
C MET A 303 23.37 -0.74 -16.86
N PRO A 304 24.66 -0.37 -16.90
CA PRO A 304 25.12 0.75 -17.70
C PRO A 304 24.75 0.62 -19.18
N ALA A 305 24.42 1.75 -19.82
CA ALA A 305 24.03 1.77 -21.23
C ALA A 305 25.19 1.40 -22.19
N LYS A 306 26.43 1.60 -21.78
CA LYS A 306 27.61 1.36 -22.61
C LYS A 306 28.42 0.17 -22.09
N PRO A 307 28.87 -0.73 -22.99
CA PRO A 307 29.78 -1.83 -22.62
C PRO A 307 31.05 -1.32 -21.93
N LYS A 308 31.50 -2.07 -20.92
CA LYS A 308 32.72 -1.78 -20.11
C LYS A 308 32.63 -0.48 -19.30
N GLN A 309 31.42 0.02 -19.04
CA GLN A 309 31.20 1.18 -18.18
C GLN A 309 30.75 0.70 -16.80
N ASP A 310 31.28 1.34 -15.74
CA ASP A 310 30.82 1.19 -14.36
C ASP A 310 30.40 2.53 -13.76
N ALA A 311 29.88 2.52 -12.52
CA ALA A 311 29.40 3.74 -11.88
C ALA A 311 30.53 4.76 -11.63
N ASN A 312 31.75 4.28 -11.33
CA ASN A 312 32.88 5.17 -11.10
C ASN A 312 33.36 5.86 -12.38
N ASN A 313 33.34 5.18 -13.52
CA ASN A 313 33.61 5.79 -14.82
C ASN A 313 32.57 6.86 -15.15
N ALA A 314 31.29 6.57 -14.91
CA ALA A 314 30.21 7.52 -15.16
C ALA A 314 30.29 8.77 -14.27
N LEU A 315 30.78 8.64 -13.03
CA LEU A 315 31.07 9.77 -12.15
C LEU A 315 32.18 10.66 -12.73
N GLN A 316 33.28 10.04 -13.18
CA GLN A 316 34.44 10.76 -13.70
C GLN A 316 34.16 11.49 -15.01
N ASP A 317 33.32 10.96 -15.87
CA ASP A 317 32.93 11.59 -17.14
C ASP A 317 31.69 12.50 -17.02
N GLY A 318 31.14 12.67 -15.80
CA GLY A 318 30.00 13.55 -15.53
C GLY A 318 28.66 13.03 -16.05
N THR A 319 28.58 11.75 -16.40
CA THR A 319 27.36 11.13 -16.91
C THR A 319 26.58 10.32 -15.86
N LEU A 320 27.08 10.25 -14.62
CA LEU A 320 26.52 9.42 -13.56
C LEU A 320 25.03 9.69 -13.35
N ASP A 321 24.62 10.94 -13.26
CA ASP A 321 23.21 11.28 -12.98
C ASP A 321 22.29 10.84 -14.12
N LYS A 322 22.72 11.03 -15.39
CA LYS A 322 21.99 10.53 -16.56
C LYS A 322 21.96 9.00 -16.60
N TRP A 323 23.08 8.39 -16.27
CA TRP A 323 23.25 6.95 -16.23
C TRP A 323 22.38 6.35 -15.11
N PHE A 324 22.42 6.95 -13.93
CA PHE A 324 21.62 6.50 -12.80
C PHE A 324 20.11 6.74 -13.03
N GLN A 325 19.74 7.83 -13.67
CA GLN A 325 18.37 8.11 -14.12
C GLN A 325 17.85 7.04 -15.08
N SER A 326 18.69 6.56 -15.99
CA SER A 326 18.34 5.43 -16.87
C SER A 326 18.40 4.10 -16.17
N LEU A 327 19.17 3.98 -15.06
CA LEU A 327 19.43 2.75 -14.35
C LEU A 327 18.43 2.42 -13.25
N ILE A 328 18.03 3.37 -12.43
CA ILE A 328 17.05 3.15 -11.37
C ILE A 328 15.63 3.50 -11.83
N GLY A 329 15.48 4.05 -13.06
CA GLY A 329 14.18 4.62 -13.45
C GLY A 329 13.72 5.73 -12.49
N VAL A 330 14.62 6.11 -11.57
CA VAL A 330 14.44 7.19 -10.62
C VAL A 330 15.50 8.22 -10.96
N PRO A 331 15.15 9.40 -11.43
CA PRO A 331 15.97 10.53 -11.07
C PRO A 331 16.18 10.48 -9.54
N PRO A 332 17.32 11.02 -9.00
CA PRO A 332 17.29 11.56 -7.66
C PRO A 332 16.02 12.37 -7.62
N PRO A 333 15.13 12.22 -6.64
CA PRO A 333 13.88 12.93 -6.75
C PRO A 333 14.28 14.33 -7.14
N PRO A 334 13.96 14.81 -8.38
CA PRO A 334 13.82 16.21 -8.51
C PRO A 334 12.94 16.46 -7.34
N SER A 335 13.26 17.40 -6.46
CA SER A 335 12.36 17.67 -5.36
C SER A 335 10.96 17.41 -5.91
N VAL A 336 10.44 16.16 -5.75
CA VAL A 336 9.15 15.78 -6.30
C VAL A 336 8.24 16.47 -5.33
N SER A 337 8.15 17.76 -5.57
CA SER A 337 7.16 18.59 -4.97
C SER A 337 5.88 18.18 -5.67
N LEU A 338 4.89 17.82 -4.88
CA LEU A 338 3.51 17.91 -5.34
C LEU A 338 3.39 19.22 -6.12
N PRO A 339 2.61 19.28 -7.20
CA PRO A 339 2.42 20.51 -7.98
C PRO A 339 2.34 21.68 -7.01
N SER A 340 3.05 22.77 -7.31
CA SER A 340 3.21 23.95 -6.42
C SER A 340 1.89 24.54 -5.93
N ASP A 341 0.79 24.18 -6.58
CA ASP A 341 -0.59 24.52 -6.24
C ASP A 341 -1.28 23.46 -5.37
N PHE A 342 -0.62 22.34 -5.00
CA PHE A 342 -1.15 21.34 -4.10
C PHE A 342 -0.84 21.73 -2.64
N ASP A 343 -1.64 22.63 -2.12
CA ASP A 343 -1.69 22.94 -0.70
C ASP A 343 -3.08 22.62 -0.17
N ILE A 344 -3.15 21.72 0.82
CA ILE A 344 -4.41 21.32 1.46
C ILE A 344 -5.09 22.54 2.11
N GLU A 345 -4.31 23.47 2.64
CA GLU A 345 -4.84 24.70 3.22
C GLU A 345 -5.57 25.55 2.15
N SER A 346 -5.03 25.62 0.92
CA SER A 346 -5.64 26.37 -0.18
C SER A 346 -6.97 25.79 -0.66
N ILE A 347 -7.19 24.48 -0.50
CA ILE A 347 -8.43 23.80 -0.95
C ILE A 347 -9.51 23.72 0.12
N LYS A 348 -9.23 24.13 1.37
CA LYS A 348 -10.22 24.13 2.46
C LYS A 348 -11.40 25.06 2.21
N ASN A 349 -11.19 26.14 1.49
CA ASN A 349 -12.19 27.20 1.28
C ASN A 349 -13.01 27.04 0.01
N ASP A 350 -12.45 26.41 -1.04
CA ASP A 350 -13.09 26.25 -2.35
C ASP A 350 -12.94 24.83 -2.89
N LEU A 351 -14.02 24.31 -3.50
CA LEU A 351 -13.95 23.07 -4.23
C LEU A 351 -13.21 23.27 -5.55
N PRO A 352 -11.99 22.74 -5.75
CA PRO A 352 -11.25 22.95 -6.98
C PRO A 352 -11.97 22.30 -8.15
N ALA A 353 -11.97 22.98 -9.31
CA ALA A 353 -12.45 22.39 -10.54
C ALA A 353 -11.47 21.28 -10.99
N LEU A 354 -11.98 20.19 -11.54
CA LEU A 354 -11.15 19.20 -12.22
C LEU A 354 -10.71 19.73 -13.59
N PRO A 355 -9.41 19.72 -13.89
CA PRO A 355 -8.92 20.10 -15.22
C PRO A 355 -9.41 19.12 -16.30
N ARG A 356 -9.48 19.59 -17.55
CA ARG A 356 -9.95 18.84 -18.72
C ARG A 356 -8.81 18.07 -19.41
N ASN A 357 -8.05 17.29 -18.67
CA ASN A 357 -6.94 16.48 -19.19
C ASN A 357 -6.74 15.19 -18.38
N ILE A 358 -7.76 14.81 -17.61
CA ILE A 358 -7.73 13.61 -16.78
C ILE A 358 -8.11 12.39 -17.61
N LEU A 359 -9.12 12.47 -18.46
CA LEU A 359 -9.60 11.40 -19.33
C LEU A 359 -9.30 11.71 -20.80
N PRO A 360 -9.49 10.78 -21.75
CA PRO A 360 -9.43 11.09 -23.16
C PRO A 360 -10.39 12.24 -23.52
N THR A 361 -9.90 13.21 -24.28
CA THR A 361 -10.59 14.49 -24.55
C THR A 361 -12.06 14.32 -24.99
N GLU A 362 -12.35 13.39 -25.89
CA GLU A 362 -13.72 13.19 -26.35
C GLU A 362 -14.62 12.54 -25.28
N LEU A 363 -14.05 11.75 -24.36
CA LEU A 363 -14.80 11.21 -23.22
C LEU A 363 -15.10 12.31 -22.20
N GLU A 364 -14.14 13.19 -21.91
CA GLU A 364 -14.37 14.36 -21.05
C GLU A 364 -15.46 15.24 -21.59
N LYS A 365 -15.42 15.55 -22.87
CA LYS A 365 -16.44 16.34 -23.56
C LYS A 365 -17.84 15.68 -23.49
N TYR A 366 -17.91 14.35 -23.62
CA TYR A 366 -19.16 13.62 -23.45
C TYR A 366 -19.70 13.73 -22.03
N LEU A 367 -18.83 13.59 -21.00
CA LEU A 367 -19.23 13.71 -19.60
C LEU A 367 -19.67 15.15 -19.28
N GLU A 368 -18.98 16.16 -19.82
CA GLU A 368 -19.36 17.57 -19.68
C GLU A 368 -20.75 17.84 -20.29
N LEU A 369 -20.98 17.41 -21.52
CA LEU A 369 -22.30 17.54 -22.17
C LEU A 369 -23.38 16.77 -21.39
N SER A 370 -23.04 15.61 -20.83
CA SER A 370 -23.95 14.79 -20.02
C SER A 370 -24.37 15.51 -18.74
N ALA A 371 -23.43 16.19 -18.07
CA ALA A 371 -23.71 17.05 -16.91
C ALA A 371 -24.52 18.29 -17.30
N GLU A 372 -24.10 19.00 -18.36
CA GLU A 372 -24.78 20.19 -18.90
C GLU A 372 -26.24 19.90 -19.25
N SER A 373 -26.53 18.73 -19.83
CA SER A 373 -27.93 18.31 -20.14
C SER A 373 -28.84 18.21 -18.92
N LEU A 374 -28.28 18.26 -17.72
CA LEU A 374 -28.99 18.17 -16.43
C LEU A 374 -28.75 19.41 -15.56
N ASP A 375 -28.19 20.47 -16.14
CA ASP A 375 -27.75 21.69 -15.45
C ASP A 375 -26.80 21.45 -14.28
N LEU A 376 -25.88 20.47 -14.42
CA LEU A 376 -24.91 20.07 -13.41
C LEU A 376 -23.48 20.37 -13.85
N ASN A 377 -22.56 20.39 -12.87
CA ASN A 377 -21.12 20.54 -13.09
C ASN A 377 -20.47 19.26 -13.64
N TYR A 378 -19.40 19.41 -14.38
CA TYR A 378 -18.62 18.30 -14.97
C TYR A 378 -18.11 17.31 -13.92
N GLU A 379 -17.64 17.83 -12.78
CA GLU A 379 -17.08 17.02 -11.69
C GLU A 379 -18.09 15.99 -11.21
N ALA A 380 -19.37 16.34 -11.21
CA ALA A 380 -20.45 15.42 -10.86
C ALA A 380 -20.52 14.23 -11.84
N ALA A 381 -20.39 14.48 -13.14
CA ALA A 381 -20.40 13.42 -14.16
C ALA A 381 -19.11 12.57 -14.08
N PHE A 382 -17.96 13.20 -13.82
CA PHE A 382 -16.69 12.48 -13.63
C PHE A 382 -16.75 11.49 -12.45
N CYS A 383 -17.29 11.91 -11.30
CA CYS A 383 -17.44 11.05 -10.13
C CYS A 383 -18.35 9.85 -10.42
N GLU A 384 -19.48 10.08 -11.12
CA GLU A 384 -20.39 8.98 -11.50
C GLU A 384 -19.73 8.02 -12.52
N PHE A 385 -18.94 8.54 -13.47
CA PHE A 385 -18.16 7.71 -14.37
C PHE A 385 -17.16 6.85 -13.58
N LEU A 386 -16.43 7.43 -12.63
CA LEU A 386 -15.42 6.75 -11.86
C LEU A 386 -16.00 5.58 -11.03
N VAL A 387 -17.11 5.78 -10.35
CA VAL A 387 -17.75 4.70 -9.57
C VAL A 387 -18.31 3.61 -10.49
N ASN A 388 -18.90 3.96 -11.63
CA ASN A 388 -19.38 2.98 -12.61
C ASN A 388 -18.23 2.16 -13.20
N ALA A 389 -17.07 2.79 -13.49
CA ALA A 389 -15.87 2.09 -13.92
C ALA A 389 -15.34 1.14 -12.82
N SER A 390 -15.40 1.56 -11.53
CA SER A 390 -15.09 0.69 -10.38
C SER A 390 -16.01 -0.54 -10.32
N VAL A 391 -17.29 -0.38 -10.63
CA VAL A 391 -18.23 -1.49 -10.74
C VAL A 391 -17.86 -2.41 -11.90
N ALA A 392 -17.50 -1.85 -13.06
CA ALA A 392 -17.20 -2.59 -14.28
C ALA A 392 -15.94 -3.47 -14.15
N ILE A 393 -14.86 -2.93 -13.61
CA ILE A 393 -13.54 -3.61 -13.53
C ILE A 393 -13.57 -4.83 -12.59
N GLY A 394 -14.38 -4.82 -11.53
CA GLY A 394 -14.43 -5.90 -10.54
C GLY A 394 -13.23 -5.96 -9.59
N GLY A 395 -13.21 -6.95 -8.71
CA GLY A 395 -12.29 -7.06 -7.57
C GLY A 395 -11.05 -7.90 -7.78
N ASN A 396 -10.77 -8.34 -9.01
CA ASN A 396 -9.63 -9.20 -9.31
C ASN A 396 -8.41 -8.43 -9.83
N LYS A 397 -8.44 -7.10 -9.77
CA LYS A 397 -7.34 -6.21 -10.13
C LYS A 397 -6.79 -5.54 -8.87
N TRP A 398 -5.49 -5.66 -8.68
CA TRP A 398 -4.80 -5.18 -7.50
C TRP A 398 -3.66 -4.24 -7.87
N ILE A 399 -3.50 -3.15 -7.13
CA ILE A 399 -2.27 -2.36 -7.16
C ILE A 399 -1.39 -2.79 -5.98
N VAL A 400 -0.11 -3.04 -6.27
CA VAL A 400 0.88 -3.44 -5.25
C VAL A 400 1.50 -2.19 -4.67
N ILE A 401 1.18 -1.88 -3.41
CA ILE A 401 1.72 -0.71 -2.69
C ILE A 401 2.99 -1.13 -1.96
N LYS A 402 2.88 -2.22 -1.17
CA LYS A 402 3.96 -2.91 -0.48
C LYS A 402 3.72 -4.41 -0.56
N SER A 403 4.69 -5.23 -0.16
CA SER A 403 4.59 -6.69 -0.21
C SER A 403 3.36 -7.27 0.49
N ASP A 404 2.87 -6.60 1.52
CA ASP A 404 1.74 -6.99 2.37
C ASP A 404 0.53 -6.04 2.25
N TRP A 405 0.61 -5.04 1.38
CA TRP A 405 -0.47 -4.08 1.16
C TRP A 405 -0.84 -3.97 -0.32
N LEU A 406 -2.01 -4.53 -0.62
CA LEU A 406 -2.63 -4.53 -1.95
C LEU A 406 -3.97 -3.81 -1.88
N GLU A 407 -4.30 -2.98 -2.86
CA GLU A 407 -5.61 -2.32 -2.96
C GLU A 407 -6.30 -2.65 -4.28
N LYS A 408 -7.64 -2.55 -4.28
CA LYS A 408 -8.51 -2.77 -5.43
C LYS A 408 -9.22 -1.47 -5.81
N ALA A 409 -9.74 -1.38 -7.02
CA ALA A 409 -10.53 -0.24 -7.49
C ALA A 409 -11.94 -0.16 -6.86
N CYS A 410 -12.09 -0.37 -5.55
CA CYS A 410 -13.39 -0.33 -4.88
C CYS A 410 -13.72 1.07 -4.39
N ILE A 411 -14.71 1.73 -5.02
CA ILE A 411 -15.13 3.10 -4.71
C ILE A 411 -16.52 3.11 -4.09
N TRP A 412 -16.66 3.84 -2.99
CA TRP A 412 -17.94 4.20 -2.40
C TRP A 412 -18.17 5.69 -2.62
N LEU A 413 -19.27 6.05 -3.28
CA LEU A 413 -19.59 7.41 -3.69
C LEU A 413 -20.96 7.84 -3.16
N ALA A 414 -20.99 9.00 -2.49
CA ALA A 414 -22.22 9.66 -2.05
C ALA A 414 -22.43 10.95 -2.85
N SER A 415 -23.43 10.98 -3.72
CA SER A 415 -23.77 12.16 -4.52
C SER A 415 -24.73 13.07 -3.76
N ILE A 416 -24.19 14.22 -3.27
CA ILE A 416 -24.88 15.18 -2.42
C ILE A 416 -25.70 16.15 -3.28
N GLY A 417 -26.97 16.29 -2.98
CA GLY A 417 -27.84 17.28 -3.66
C GLY A 417 -29.30 17.10 -3.29
N LYS A 418 -30.09 18.14 -3.50
CA LYS A 418 -31.54 18.13 -3.22
C LYS A 418 -32.27 17.06 -4.03
N SER A 419 -33.47 16.70 -3.61
CA SER A 419 -34.34 15.87 -4.42
C SER A 419 -34.60 16.54 -5.78
N GLY A 420 -34.69 15.78 -6.86
CA GLY A 420 -34.89 16.30 -8.21
C GLY A 420 -33.64 16.92 -8.89
N TYR A 421 -32.44 16.83 -8.30
CA TYR A 421 -31.20 17.33 -8.92
C TYR A 421 -30.66 16.45 -10.07
N GLY A 422 -31.38 15.42 -10.50
CA GLY A 422 -30.94 14.61 -11.63
C GLY A 422 -29.86 13.57 -11.30
N LYS A 423 -29.73 13.14 -10.02
CA LYS A 423 -28.73 12.13 -9.58
C LYS A 423 -28.81 10.84 -10.39
N THR A 424 -29.97 10.21 -10.45
CA THR A 424 -30.21 8.96 -11.19
C THR A 424 -30.00 9.10 -12.70
N PRO A 425 -30.53 10.15 -13.39
CA PRO A 425 -30.23 10.40 -14.79
C PRO A 425 -28.73 10.60 -15.07
N LEU A 426 -27.99 11.31 -14.21
CA LEU A 426 -26.56 11.52 -14.36
C LEU A 426 -25.80 10.20 -14.24
N HIS A 427 -26.08 9.42 -13.20
CA HIS A 427 -25.50 8.10 -13.01
C HIS A 427 -25.67 7.21 -14.26
N ARG A 428 -26.87 7.18 -14.82
CA ARG A 428 -27.18 6.39 -16.02
C ARG A 428 -26.41 6.87 -17.26
N LYS A 429 -26.27 8.20 -17.46
CA LYS A 429 -25.50 8.76 -18.59
C LYS A 429 -24.00 8.45 -18.47
N CYS A 430 -23.46 8.40 -17.26
CA CYS A 430 -22.04 8.18 -16.99
C CYS A 430 -21.64 6.69 -16.83
N GLY A 431 -22.32 5.80 -17.52
CA GLY A 431 -22.02 4.37 -17.58
C GLY A 431 -23.05 3.46 -16.96
N GLY A 432 -23.89 3.94 -16.02
CA GLY A 432 -24.88 3.12 -15.34
C GLY A 432 -25.85 2.43 -16.30
N LYS A 433 -26.34 3.15 -17.32
CA LYS A 433 -27.21 2.58 -18.34
C LYS A 433 -26.55 1.45 -19.12
N TRP A 434 -25.25 1.59 -19.45
CA TRP A 434 -24.49 0.55 -20.13
C TRP A 434 -24.38 -0.71 -19.27
N LEU A 435 -24.14 -0.57 -17.98
CA LEU A 435 -24.09 -1.69 -17.02
C LEU A 435 -25.45 -2.38 -16.87
N GLU A 436 -26.55 -1.61 -16.83
CA GLU A 436 -27.92 -2.15 -16.83
C GLU A 436 -28.19 -2.99 -18.08
N GLU A 437 -27.85 -2.48 -19.26
CA GLU A 437 -28.04 -3.15 -20.54
C GLU A 437 -27.17 -4.41 -20.66
N GLN A 438 -25.91 -4.35 -20.21
CA GLN A 438 -25.04 -5.51 -20.20
C GLN A 438 -25.55 -6.62 -19.25
N GLN A 439 -26.03 -6.23 -18.06
CA GLN A 439 -26.65 -7.18 -17.13
C GLN A 439 -27.95 -7.78 -17.69
N TYR A 440 -28.70 -7.01 -18.47
CA TYR A 440 -29.90 -7.52 -19.15
C TYR A 440 -29.55 -8.54 -20.26
N ARG A 441 -28.50 -8.30 -21.07
CA ARG A 441 -27.99 -9.28 -22.03
C ARG A 441 -27.61 -10.59 -21.34
N TRP A 442 -26.83 -10.52 -20.26
CA TRP A 442 -26.49 -11.72 -19.48
C TRP A 442 -27.70 -12.44 -18.87
N LYS A 443 -28.77 -11.70 -18.57
CA LYS A 443 -30.01 -12.33 -18.14
C LYS A 443 -30.63 -13.16 -19.28
N LEU A 444 -30.66 -12.63 -20.49
CA LEU A 444 -31.21 -13.36 -21.65
C LEU A 444 -30.39 -14.65 -21.92
N ASP A 445 -29.08 -14.54 -21.94
CA ASP A 445 -28.17 -15.69 -22.11
C ASP A 445 -28.41 -16.76 -21.02
N HIS A 446 -28.55 -16.32 -19.78
CA HIS A 446 -28.83 -17.23 -18.66
C HIS A 446 -30.21 -17.89 -18.79
N ASP A 447 -31.26 -17.15 -19.19
CA ASP A 447 -32.60 -17.67 -19.34
C ASP A 447 -32.66 -18.71 -20.47
N GLU A 448 -31.84 -18.55 -21.50
CA GLU A 448 -31.66 -19.55 -22.57
C GLU A 448 -30.93 -20.79 -22.08
N ALA A 449 -29.75 -20.62 -21.45
CA ALA A 449 -28.99 -21.72 -20.87
C ALA A 449 -29.80 -22.50 -19.82
N LEU A 450 -30.63 -21.81 -19.01
CA LEU A 450 -31.51 -22.47 -18.03
C LEU A 450 -32.61 -23.30 -18.70
N ARG A 451 -33.15 -22.86 -19.86
CA ARG A 451 -34.13 -23.65 -20.65
C ARG A 451 -33.48 -24.91 -21.22
N GLU A 452 -32.26 -24.81 -21.75
CA GLU A 452 -31.51 -25.94 -22.24
C GLU A 452 -31.17 -26.94 -21.13
N TRP A 453 -30.66 -26.43 -20.00
CA TRP A 453 -30.37 -27.22 -18.80
C TRP A 453 -31.61 -28.01 -18.31
N LYS A 454 -32.81 -27.37 -18.27
CA LYS A 454 -34.08 -28.03 -17.93
C LYS A 454 -34.47 -29.12 -18.94
N LYS A 455 -34.21 -28.92 -20.24
CA LYS A 455 -34.45 -29.94 -21.29
C LYS A 455 -33.54 -31.16 -21.03
N ILE A 456 -32.26 -30.93 -20.76
CA ILE A 456 -31.33 -31.97 -20.41
C ILE A 456 -31.79 -32.73 -19.16
N LEU A 457 -32.27 -32.03 -18.12
CA LEU A 457 -32.83 -32.65 -16.92
C LEU A 457 -34.04 -33.53 -17.17
N SER A 458 -34.88 -33.22 -18.14
CA SER A 458 -36.11 -33.94 -18.45
C SER A 458 -35.92 -35.14 -19.42
N SER A 459 -34.74 -35.30 -20.02
CA SER A 459 -34.39 -36.41 -20.88
C SER A 459 -34.33 -37.72 -20.11
N LYS A 460 -35.05 -38.79 -20.60
CA LYS A 460 -35.13 -40.10 -19.93
C LYS A 460 -33.93 -41.00 -20.17
N ASP A 461 -33.13 -40.74 -21.22
CA ASP A 461 -31.98 -41.56 -21.64
C ASP A 461 -30.67 -40.98 -21.12
N ARG A 462 -30.51 -40.97 -19.78
CA ARG A 462 -29.28 -40.45 -19.19
C ARG A 462 -28.33 -41.56 -18.75
N GLU A 463 -27.15 -41.56 -19.34
CA GLU A 463 -26.00 -42.34 -18.88
C GLU A 463 -25.00 -41.48 -18.06
N GLU A 464 -25.08 -40.13 -18.14
CA GLU A 464 -24.14 -39.20 -17.48
C GLU A 464 -24.82 -38.31 -16.42
N GLU A 465 -24.03 -37.84 -15.43
CA GLU A 465 -24.50 -36.84 -14.46
C GLU A 465 -24.91 -35.53 -15.15
N PRO A 466 -25.99 -34.88 -14.71
CA PRO A 466 -26.43 -33.63 -15.32
C PRO A 466 -25.39 -32.51 -15.14
N PRO A 467 -25.21 -31.64 -16.13
CA PRO A 467 -24.33 -30.49 -15.97
C PRO A 467 -24.84 -29.57 -14.87
N ASP A 468 -23.91 -28.80 -14.28
CA ASP A 468 -24.23 -27.85 -13.24
C ASP A 468 -25.28 -26.83 -13.71
N LYS A 469 -26.11 -26.41 -12.77
CA LYS A 469 -27.13 -25.39 -13.04
C LYS A 469 -26.48 -24.08 -13.44
N PRO A 470 -26.89 -23.44 -14.56
CA PRO A 470 -26.34 -22.15 -14.97
C PRO A 470 -26.50 -21.09 -13.90
N THR A 471 -25.41 -20.35 -13.60
CA THR A 471 -25.39 -19.24 -12.65
C THR A 471 -25.61 -17.91 -13.35
N ARG A 472 -26.47 -17.07 -12.81
CA ARG A 472 -26.79 -15.78 -13.40
C ARG A 472 -25.73 -14.74 -13.11
N LYS A 473 -25.04 -14.24 -14.15
CA LYS A 473 -24.10 -13.13 -14.04
C LYS A 473 -24.80 -11.82 -13.68
N ARG A 474 -24.24 -11.10 -12.69
CA ARG A 474 -24.70 -9.79 -12.26
C ARG A 474 -23.51 -8.86 -12.03
N VAL A 475 -23.72 -7.58 -12.25
CA VAL A 475 -22.71 -6.54 -12.05
C VAL A 475 -23.21 -5.45 -11.11
N ILE A 476 -24.51 -5.20 -11.08
CA ILE A 476 -25.17 -4.24 -10.20
C ILE A 476 -26.40 -4.83 -9.51
N VAL A 477 -26.69 -4.30 -8.33
CA VAL A 477 -27.89 -4.62 -7.55
C VAL A 477 -28.40 -3.37 -6.84
N SER A 478 -29.67 -3.39 -6.43
CA SER A 478 -30.31 -2.36 -5.63
C SER A 478 -31.22 -2.98 -4.57
N GLY A 479 -31.34 -2.36 -3.42
CA GLY A 479 -32.35 -2.67 -2.41
C GLY A 479 -32.39 -4.13 -1.95
N LEU A 480 -31.30 -4.64 -1.28
CA LEU A 480 -31.24 -6.02 -0.81
C LEU A 480 -30.78 -6.14 0.63
N THR A 481 -31.09 -7.30 1.25
CA THR A 481 -30.60 -7.67 2.57
C THR A 481 -29.13 -8.10 2.50
N MET A 482 -28.42 -8.05 3.63
CA MET A 482 -27.03 -8.53 3.72
C MET A 482 -26.90 -10.00 3.30
N GLU A 483 -27.80 -10.87 3.75
CA GLU A 483 -27.81 -12.27 3.36
C GLU A 483 -27.86 -12.46 1.84
N ARG A 484 -28.76 -11.70 1.17
CA ARG A 484 -28.88 -11.76 -0.29
C ARG A 484 -27.63 -11.19 -0.98
N LEU A 485 -26.99 -10.17 -0.41
CA LEU A 485 -25.74 -9.62 -0.91
C LEU A 485 -24.62 -10.66 -0.89
N PHE A 486 -24.49 -11.40 0.23
CA PHE A 486 -23.52 -12.50 0.32
C PHE A 486 -23.78 -13.57 -0.72
N ALA A 487 -25.01 -14.06 -0.83
CA ALA A 487 -25.40 -15.06 -1.85
C ALA A 487 -25.06 -14.60 -3.27
N LEU A 488 -25.40 -13.35 -3.61
CA LEU A 488 -25.11 -12.81 -4.94
C LEU A 488 -23.62 -12.61 -5.20
N HIS A 489 -22.84 -12.26 -4.16
CA HIS A 489 -21.40 -12.10 -4.31
C HIS A 489 -20.68 -13.45 -4.49
N GLU A 490 -21.11 -14.50 -3.81
CA GLU A 490 -20.63 -15.87 -4.05
C GLU A 490 -20.92 -16.30 -5.50
N GLU A 491 -22.12 -16.05 -6.01
CA GLU A 491 -22.48 -16.31 -7.41
C GLU A 491 -21.66 -15.46 -8.40
N ASN A 492 -21.16 -14.28 -7.97
CA ASN A 492 -20.45 -13.30 -8.80
C ASN A 492 -19.14 -12.88 -8.12
N SER A 493 -18.19 -13.81 -8.00
CA SER A 493 -16.93 -13.66 -7.25
C SER A 493 -16.03 -12.50 -7.71
N ALA A 494 -16.22 -12.00 -8.93
CA ALA A 494 -15.54 -10.79 -9.40
C ALA A 494 -16.08 -9.49 -8.77
N GLY A 495 -17.12 -9.58 -7.92
CA GLY A 495 -17.70 -8.45 -7.23
C GLY A 495 -19.05 -8.00 -7.79
N ILE A 496 -19.73 -7.12 -7.05
CA ILE A 496 -21.06 -6.61 -7.41
C ILE A 496 -21.24 -5.19 -6.85
N GLY A 497 -21.66 -4.24 -7.70
CA GLY A 497 -21.91 -2.87 -7.29
C GLY A 497 -23.30 -2.68 -6.69
N ILE A 498 -23.42 -1.87 -5.65
CA ILE A 498 -24.71 -1.44 -5.10
C ILE A 498 -25.02 -0.04 -5.65
N VAL A 499 -26.13 0.06 -6.38
CA VAL A 499 -26.64 1.34 -6.87
C VAL A 499 -27.94 1.63 -6.12
N SER A 500 -27.99 2.73 -5.39
CA SER A 500 -29.13 3.13 -4.58
C SER A 500 -29.55 4.56 -4.88
N ASP A 501 -30.83 4.82 -5.09
CA ASP A 501 -31.33 6.19 -5.25
C ASP A 501 -31.06 7.02 -4.00
N GLU A 502 -31.07 6.41 -2.81
CA GLU A 502 -30.82 7.06 -1.53
C GLU A 502 -29.95 6.16 -0.62
N ILE A 503 -28.74 6.64 -0.27
CA ILE A 503 -27.80 5.93 0.59
C ILE A 503 -28.40 5.67 1.98
N MET A 504 -29.12 6.64 2.54
CA MET A 504 -29.72 6.49 3.87
C MET A 504 -30.74 5.35 3.92
N GLY A 505 -31.49 5.11 2.84
CA GLY A 505 -32.37 3.94 2.73
C GLY A 505 -31.61 2.62 2.81
N LEU A 506 -30.46 2.52 2.11
CA LEU A 506 -29.58 1.36 2.18
C LEU A 506 -29.03 1.16 3.61
N LEU A 507 -28.51 2.21 4.24
CA LEU A 507 -27.89 2.15 5.56
C LEU A 507 -28.90 1.87 6.69
N ASN A 508 -30.10 2.45 6.61
CA ASN A 508 -31.17 2.19 7.56
C ASN A 508 -31.69 0.74 7.47
N GLY A 509 -31.61 0.13 6.29
CA GLY A 509 -31.91 -1.29 6.09
C GLY A 509 -30.92 -2.25 6.75
N LEU A 510 -29.70 -1.78 7.03
CA LEU A 510 -28.71 -2.57 7.77
C LEU A 510 -29.16 -2.72 9.24
N ASN A 511 -29.23 -3.95 9.73
CA ASN A 511 -29.69 -4.30 11.09
C ASN A 511 -31.18 -4.08 11.39
N GLN A 512 -32.02 -3.66 10.41
CA GLN A 512 -33.41 -3.31 10.65
C GLN A 512 -34.22 -4.45 11.30
N TYR A 513 -33.88 -5.70 11.07
CA TYR A 513 -34.57 -6.88 11.58
C TYR A 513 -33.82 -7.61 12.70
N LYS A 514 -32.71 -7.03 13.23
CA LYS A 514 -31.85 -7.70 14.22
C LYS A 514 -31.59 -6.79 15.43
N VAL A 515 -32.01 -7.21 16.61
CA VAL A 515 -31.76 -6.49 17.88
C VAL A 515 -30.27 -6.35 18.20
N ARG A 516 -29.41 -7.24 17.65
CA ARG A 516 -27.94 -7.23 17.77
C ARG A 516 -27.30 -7.59 16.41
N GLY A 517 -27.57 -6.81 15.38
CA GLY A 517 -27.00 -7.03 14.05
C GLY A 517 -25.58 -6.45 13.92
N ASN A 518 -24.73 -7.08 13.13
CA ASN A 518 -23.37 -6.61 12.78
C ASN A 518 -23.23 -6.30 11.29
N ASP A 519 -24.33 -6.02 10.61
CA ASP A 519 -24.36 -5.82 9.15
C ASP A 519 -23.51 -4.60 8.72
N ARG A 520 -23.51 -3.51 9.53
CA ARG A 520 -22.64 -2.35 9.30
C ARG A 520 -21.16 -2.73 9.38
N GLN A 521 -20.74 -3.56 10.36
CA GLN A 521 -19.36 -4.03 10.49
C GLN A 521 -18.95 -4.92 9.31
N LYS A 522 -19.88 -5.74 8.79
CA LYS A 522 -19.65 -6.54 7.58
C LYS A 522 -19.47 -5.67 6.35
N MET A 523 -20.24 -4.59 6.19
CA MET A 523 -20.02 -3.61 5.13
C MET A 523 -18.64 -2.95 5.24
N ILE A 524 -18.21 -2.59 6.45
CA ILE A 524 -16.87 -2.07 6.71
C ILE A 524 -15.79 -3.08 6.33
N SER A 525 -15.97 -4.36 6.68
CA SER A 525 -15.07 -5.45 6.28
C SER A 525 -15.00 -5.60 4.76
N PHE A 526 -16.12 -5.46 4.06
CA PHE A 526 -16.16 -5.47 2.61
C PHE A 526 -15.38 -4.30 1.99
N TRP A 527 -15.52 -3.08 2.57
CA TRP A 527 -14.72 -1.95 2.11
C TRP A 527 -13.21 -2.17 2.31
N ASN A 528 -12.82 -2.79 3.44
CA ASN A 528 -11.42 -3.14 3.72
C ASN A 528 -10.91 -4.29 2.84
N GLY A 529 -11.78 -4.96 2.09
CA GLY A 529 -11.40 -6.13 1.28
C GLY A 529 -11.17 -7.41 2.08
N HIS A 530 -11.59 -7.44 3.37
CA HIS A 530 -11.40 -8.61 4.23
C HIS A 530 -12.42 -9.70 3.93
N ALA A 531 -11.94 -10.94 3.90
CA ALA A 531 -12.82 -12.10 3.84
C ALA A 531 -13.84 -12.06 4.99
N THR A 532 -15.09 -12.36 4.68
CA THR A 532 -16.20 -12.17 5.62
C THR A 532 -17.21 -13.30 5.49
N GLU A 533 -17.70 -13.75 6.64
CA GLU A 533 -18.71 -14.82 6.77
C GLU A 533 -20.08 -14.24 7.11
N TYR A 534 -21.12 -14.97 6.69
CA TYR A 534 -22.51 -14.71 7.06
C TYR A 534 -23.23 -16.02 7.37
N PRO A 535 -23.03 -16.58 8.57
CA PRO A 535 -23.72 -17.78 8.99
C PRO A 535 -25.21 -17.48 9.28
N THR A 536 -26.07 -18.34 8.78
CA THR A 536 -27.51 -18.38 9.08
C THR A 536 -27.88 -19.80 9.52
N ALA A 537 -29.13 -20.03 9.98
CA ALA A 537 -29.57 -21.36 10.35
C ALA A 537 -29.54 -22.36 9.17
N ASP A 538 -29.74 -21.86 7.94
CA ASP A 538 -29.91 -22.69 6.74
C ASP A 538 -28.71 -22.62 5.79
N SER A 539 -27.75 -21.71 6.01
CA SER A 539 -26.62 -21.52 5.10
C SER A 539 -25.43 -20.84 5.80
N ASP A 540 -24.23 -21.26 5.40
CA ASP A 540 -22.98 -20.61 5.77
C ASP A 540 -22.38 -19.95 4.52
N ARG A 541 -22.43 -18.61 4.47
CA ARG A 541 -21.97 -17.83 3.33
C ARG A 541 -20.59 -17.26 3.61
N TYR A 542 -19.69 -17.37 2.62
CA TYR A 542 -18.33 -16.91 2.73
C TYR A 542 -17.88 -16.12 1.49
N VAL A 543 -17.54 -14.85 1.68
CA VAL A 543 -16.97 -14.00 0.62
C VAL A 543 -15.47 -13.81 0.89
N ARG A 544 -14.65 -14.53 0.13
CA ARG A 544 -13.18 -14.50 0.27
C ARG A 544 -12.58 -13.17 -0.17
N ASN A 545 -13.03 -12.63 -1.29
CA ASN A 545 -12.42 -11.47 -1.95
C ASN A 545 -13.50 -10.41 -2.26
N PRO A 546 -14.03 -9.71 -1.23
CA PRO A 546 -15.13 -8.78 -1.46
C PRO A 546 -14.73 -7.60 -2.36
N HIS A 547 -15.61 -7.26 -3.31
CA HIS A 547 -15.54 -6.05 -4.10
C HIS A 547 -16.96 -5.53 -4.31
N ILE A 548 -17.33 -4.53 -3.51
CA ILE A 548 -18.68 -4.00 -3.45
C ILE A 548 -18.61 -2.46 -3.55
N PRO A 549 -18.40 -1.91 -4.76
CA PRO A 549 -18.57 -0.49 -4.99
C PRO A 549 -19.99 -0.03 -4.66
N ILE A 550 -20.14 1.14 -4.07
CA ILE A 550 -21.43 1.71 -3.71
C ILE A 550 -21.57 3.07 -4.38
N CYS A 551 -22.71 3.29 -5.02
CA CYS A 551 -23.11 4.58 -5.55
C CYS A 551 -24.54 4.91 -5.09
N GLY A 552 -24.75 6.14 -4.63
CA GLY A 552 -26.11 6.58 -4.34
C GLY A 552 -26.20 8.05 -3.96
N GLY A 553 -27.44 8.55 -3.98
CA GLY A 553 -27.73 9.92 -3.61
C GLY A 553 -27.86 10.10 -2.09
N ILE A 554 -27.51 11.30 -1.62
CA ILE A 554 -27.79 11.75 -0.27
C ILE A 554 -28.26 13.22 -0.31
N GLN A 555 -29.25 13.56 0.52
CA GLN A 555 -29.71 14.94 0.62
C GLN A 555 -28.92 15.69 1.70
N ASP A 556 -28.81 17.03 1.59
CA ASP A 556 -28.00 17.84 2.50
C ASP A 556 -28.39 17.68 3.99
N ASP A 557 -29.68 17.55 4.28
CA ASP A 557 -30.18 17.31 5.65
C ASP A 557 -29.87 15.89 6.15
N GLN A 558 -29.85 14.90 5.27
CA GLN A 558 -29.51 13.53 5.58
C GLN A 558 -27.98 13.35 5.71
N LEU A 559 -27.19 14.11 4.95
CA LEU A 559 -25.73 14.13 5.10
C LEU A 559 -25.31 14.48 6.53
N LYS A 560 -26.01 15.45 7.17
CA LYS A 560 -25.77 15.80 8.57
C LYS A 560 -25.99 14.63 9.52
N LYS A 561 -27.06 13.87 9.33
CA LYS A 561 -27.32 12.66 10.11
C LYS A 561 -26.27 11.61 9.82
N PHE A 562 -25.92 11.42 8.56
CA PHE A 562 -24.93 10.44 8.12
C PHE A 562 -23.53 10.71 8.69
N ILE A 563 -23.07 11.96 8.76
CA ILE A 563 -21.78 12.35 9.33
C ILE A 563 -21.82 12.44 10.87
N ASN A 564 -22.94 12.83 11.51
CA ASN A 564 -23.05 13.09 12.96
C ASN A 564 -23.79 12.02 13.78
N ASP A 565 -24.23 10.92 13.18
CA ASP A 565 -24.94 9.86 13.89
C ASP A 565 -24.02 9.23 14.96
N GLU A 566 -24.50 8.99 16.19
CA GLU A 566 -23.75 8.37 17.29
C GLU A 566 -23.14 7.00 16.94
N SER A 567 -23.56 6.40 15.82
CA SER A 567 -22.93 5.26 15.19
C SER A 567 -21.57 5.57 14.50
N HIS A 568 -21.05 6.82 14.60
CA HIS A 568 -19.81 7.24 13.92
C HIS A 568 -18.53 6.64 14.46
N SER A 569 -18.57 6.06 15.64
CA SER A 569 -17.42 5.31 16.17
C SER A 569 -16.93 4.18 15.23
N ASP A 570 -17.77 3.79 14.23
CA ASP A 570 -17.39 2.74 13.26
C ASP A 570 -16.70 3.28 11.98
N GLY A 571 -16.71 4.58 11.74
CA GLY A 571 -16.06 5.22 10.59
C GLY A 571 -16.68 4.89 9.23
N LEU A 572 -17.96 4.52 9.16
CA LEU A 572 -18.62 4.17 7.90
C LEU A 572 -18.70 5.38 6.95
N ALA A 573 -19.11 6.55 7.44
CA ALA A 573 -19.19 7.79 6.67
C ALA A 573 -17.83 8.22 6.09
N ALA A 574 -16.75 8.01 6.83
CA ALA A 574 -15.39 8.31 6.41
C ALA A 574 -14.91 7.48 5.19
N ARG A 575 -15.63 6.41 4.86
CA ARG A 575 -15.31 5.52 3.73
C ARG A 575 -15.96 5.95 2.42
N PHE A 576 -16.78 7.00 2.42
CA PHE A 576 -17.38 7.54 1.21
C PHE A 576 -16.54 8.68 0.63
N LEU A 577 -16.37 8.68 -0.67
CA LEU A 577 -16.06 9.87 -1.45
C LEU A 577 -17.37 10.67 -1.62
N TYR A 578 -17.25 11.97 -1.59
CA TYR A 578 -18.40 12.85 -1.71
C TYR A 578 -18.41 13.57 -3.07
N ASN A 579 -19.55 13.58 -3.74
CA ASN A 579 -19.76 14.25 -5.01
C ASN A 579 -20.80 15.35 -4.82
N HIS A 580 -20.36 16.61 -4.83
CA HIS A 580 -21.27 17.75 -4.68
C HIS A 580 -21.89 18.10 -6.04
N LEU A 581 -23.21 17.88 -6.17
CA LEU A 581 -23.95 18.28 -7.36
C LEU A 581 -24.24 19.77 -7.30
N ILE A 582 -23.47 20.53 -8.09
CA ILE A 582 -23.61 21.97 -8.18
C ILE A 582 -24.39 22.30 -9.45
N ARG A 583 -25.51 22.99 -9.31
CA ARG A 583 -26.29 23.45 -10.46
C ARG A 583 -25.64 24.65 -11.13
N SER A 584 -25.73 24.70 -12.45
CA SER A 584 -25.40 25.89 -13.22
C SER A 584 -26.29 27.06 -12.76
N PRO A 585 -25.71 28.24 -12.55
CA PRO A 585 -26.49 29.43 -12.20
C PRO A 585 -27.43 29.88 -13.31
N LEU A 586 -27.18 29.46 -14.54
CA LEU A 586 -28.01 29.75 -15.71
C LEU A 586 -28.56 28.43 -16.26
N PRO A 587 -29.82 28.08 -16.01
CA PRO A 587 -30.42 26.88 -16.57
C PRO A 587 -30.43 26.95 -18.09
N ALA A 588 -30.09 25.84 -18.75
CA ALA A 588 -30.16 25.77 -20.20
C ALA A 588 -31.59 25.92 -20.71
N SER A 589 -31.81 26.66 -21.79
CA SER A 589 -33.08 26.71 -22.49
C SER A 589 -33.45 25.33 -23.02
N ILE A 590 -34.76 25.09 -23.26
CA ILE A 590 -35.23 23.82 -23.83
C ILE A 590 -34.53 23.53 -25.16
N GLU A 591 -34.38 24.55 -26.02
CA GLU A 591 -33.63 24.43 -27.29
C GLU A 591 -32.18 23.97 -27.09
N ARG A 592 -31.50 24.54 -26.08
CA ARG A 592 -30.09 24.15 -25.76
C ARG A 592 -30.05 22.69 -25.24
N GLN A 593 -31.01 22.28 -24.44
CA GLN A 593 -31.11 20.90 -23.95
C GLN A 593 -31.32 19.90 -25.10
N GLU A 594 -32.13 20.26 -26.11
CA GLU A 594 -32.32 19.43 -27.32
C GLU A 594 -31.03 19.34 -28.15
N ILE A 595 -30.33 20.47 -28.37
CA ILE A 595 -29.03 20.51 -29.07
C ILE A 595 -28.02 19.64 -28.33
N VAL A 596 -27.88 19.81 -27.02
CA VAL A 596 -26.94 19.03 -26.19
C VAL A 596 -27.29 17.53 -26.24
N SER A 597 -28.57 17.18 -26.20
CA SER A 597 -29.02 15.77 -26.31
C SER A 597 -28.66 15.15 -27.64
N ASN A 598 -28.79 15.90 -28.75
CA ASN A 598 -28.40 15.45 -30.08
C ASN A 598 -26.88 15.31 -30.19
N LEU A 599 -26.11 16.24 -29.65
CA LEU A 599 -24.63 16.16 -29.58
C LEU A 599 -24.17 14.92 -28.80
N ILE A 600 -24.78 14.64 -27.65
CA ILE A 600 -24.51 13.44 -26.85
C ILE A 600 -24.77 12.16 -27.67
N ALA A 601 -25.91 12.09 -28.36
CA ALA A 601 -26.31 10.91 -29.14
C ALA A 601 -25.32 10.56 -30.26
N GLN A 602 -24.68 11.59 -30.85
CA GLN A 602 -23.76 11.46 -31.98
C GLN A 602 -22.29 11.52 -31.58
N SER A 603 -21.97 11.71 -30.28
CA SER A 603 -20.60 11.98 -29.85
C SER A 603 -19.70 10.72 -29.93
N GLU A 604 -18.45 10.90 -30.39
CA GLU A 604 -17.40 9.89 -30.31
C GLU A 604 -17.09 9.52 -28.84
N GLY A 605 -17.24 10.49 -27.91
CA GLY A 605 -17.07 10.26 -26.49
C GLY A 605 -17.99 9.19 -25.91
N LYS A 606 -19.23 9.07 -26.42
CA LYS A 606 -20.14 7.98 -26.06
C LYS A 606 -19.59 6.62 -26.48
N ARG A 607 -19.04 6.51 -27.68
CA ARG A 607 -18.42 5.28 -28.19
C ARG A 607 -17.17 4.92 -27.40
N ILE A 608 -16.38 5.93 -26.98
CA ILE A 608 -15.21 5.71 -26.11
C ILE A 608 -15.66 5.19 -24.75
N LEU A 609 -16.70 5.79 -24.14
CA LEU A 609 -17.27 5.29 -22.89
C LEU A 609 -17.69 3.82 -23.02
N GLU A 610 -18.42 3.47 -24.06
CA GLU A 610 -18.88 2.10 -24.31
C GLU A 610 -17.70 1.13 -24.45
N ARG A 611 -16.64 1.50 -25.21
CA ARG A 611 -15.42 0.71 -25.36
C ARG A 611 -14.66 0.52 -24.03
N VAL A 612 -14.56 1.58 -23.22
CA VAL A 612 -13.94 1.50 -21.89
C VAL A 612 -14.69 0.50 -21.02
N PHE A 613 -16.00 0.60 -20.93
CA PHE A 613 -16.81 -0.31 -20.11
C PHE A 613 -16.78 -1.75 -20.64
N GLU A 614 -16.81 -1.95 -21.95
CA GLU A 614 -16.64 -3.27 -22.57
C GLU A 614 -15.27 -3.87 -22.22
N GLY A 615 -14.19 -3.07 -22.33
CA GLY A 615 -12.85 -3.47 -21.95
C GLY A 615 -12.75 -3.90 -20.49
N LEU A 616 -13.25 -3.07 -19.57
CA LEU A 616 -13.24 -3.35 -18.14
C LEU A 616 -14.03 -4.61 -17.78
N VAL A 617 -15.22 -4.79 -18.35
CA VAL A 617 -16.07 -5.96 -18.08
C VAL A 617 -15.46 -7.24 -18.67
N ARG A 618 -14.80 -7.16 -19.81
CA ARG A 618 -14.11 -8.30 -20.44
C ARG A 618 -13.01 -8.87 -19.56
N ILE A 619 -12.22 -8.01 -18.89
CA ILE A 619 -11.10 -8.43 -18.04
C ILE A 619 -11.49 -8.68 -16.58
N ARG A 620 -12.72 -8.41 -16.19
CA ARG A 620 -13.24 -8.43 -14.81
C ARG A 620 -12.95 -9.74 -14.07
N GLY A 621 -13.01 -10.90 -14.76
CA GLY A 621 -12.76 -12.22 -14.17
C GLY A 621 -11.29 -12.56 -13.98
N ASN A 622 -10.37 -11.88 -14.68
CA ASN A 622 -8.95 -12.18 -14.68
C ASN A 622 -8.28 -11.57 -13.44
N SER A 623 -7.47 -12.36 -12.74
CA SER A 623 -6.66 -11.86 -11.62
C SER A 623 -5.37 -11.22 -12.15
N HIS A 624 -5.09 -9.99 -11.74
CA HIS A 624 -3.85 -9.30 -12.12
C HIS A 624 -3.36 -8.35 -11.04
N GLN A 625 -2.04 -8.24 -10.88
CA GLN A 625 -1.37 -7.31 -9.97
C GLN A 625 -0.60 -6.27 -10.77
N VAL A 626 -0.99 -5.01 -10.64
CA VAL A 626 -0.32 -3.87 -11.27
C VAL A 626 0.79 -3.39 -10.36
N LEU A 627 2.00 -3.34 -10.90
CA LEU A 627 3.14 -2.67 -10.27
C LEU A 627 3.12 -1.19 -10.65
N MET A 628 3.75 -0.37 -9.84
CA MET A 628 3.96 1.05 -10.12
C MET A 628 5.39 1.29 -10.56
N THR A 629 5.59 2.17 -11.53
CA THR A 629 6.93 2.73 -11.75
C THR A 629 7.41 3.43 -10.47
N VAL A 630 8.70 3.51 -10.28
CA VAL A 630 9.27 4.12 -9.06
C VAL A 630 8.81 5.57 -8.91
N HIS A 631 8.74 6.33 -10.01
CA HIS A 631 8.22 7.72 -10.00
C HIS A 631 6.77 7.80 -9.57
N ALA A 632 5.92 6.96 -10.13
CA ALA A 632 4.52 6.89 -9.75
C ALA A 632 4.35 6.57 -8.25
N LYS A 633 5.13 5.61 -7.75
CA LYS A 633 5.10 5.21 -6.36
C LYS A 633 5.52 6.35 -5.43
N ASN A 634 6.61 7.05 -5.75
CA ASN A 634 7.10 8.18 -4.96
C ASN A 634 6.10 9.34 -4.94
N LEU A 635 5.51 9.68 -6.10
CA LEU A 635 4.48 10.70 -6.19
C LEU A 635 3.28 10.41 -5.29
N LEU A 636 2.76 9.19 -5.37
CA LEU A 636 1.60 8.79 -4.56
C LEU A 636 1.95 8.71 -3.07
N ALA A 637 3.17 8.28 -2.72
CA ALA A 637 3.65 8.25 -1.35
C ALA A 637 3.80 9.66 -0.73
N LEU A 638 4.22 10.67 -1.52
CA LEU A 638 4.28 12.05 -1.08
C LEU A 638 2.89 12.60 -0.73
N LEU A 639 1.88 12.31 -1.57
CA LEU A 639 0.50 12.68 -1.27
C LEU A 639 0.00 11.97 0.00
N GLU A 640 0.33 10.68 0.16
CA GLU A 640 -0.02 9.93 1.36
C GLU A 640 0.62 10.55 2.61
N GLN A 641 1.91 10.96 2.52
CA GLN A 641 2.60 11.59 3.64
C GLN A 641 1.99 12.95 3.99
N GLN A 642 1.66 13.78 3.00
CA GLN A 642 0.99 15.06 3.25
C GLN A 642 -0.36 14.87 3.97
N LEU A 643 -1.15 13.84 3.61
CA LEU A 643 -2.39 13.52 4.31
C LEU A 643 -2.13 13.07 5.76
N LYS A 644 -1.04 12.36 6.04
CA LYS A 644 -0.63 12.00 7.42
C LYS A 644 -0.27 13.22 8.26
N ASP A 645 0.38 14.20 7.66
CA ASP A 645 0.79 15.42 8.35
C ASP A 645 -0.41 16.32 8.65
N GLU A 646 -1.37 16.41 7.74
CA GLU A 646 -2.63 17.12 7.95
C GLU A 646 -3.56 16.43 8.96
N ASP A 647 -3.58 15.10 8.97
CA ASP A 647 -4.36 14.28 9.92
C ASP A 647 -4.11 14.68 11.38
N ARG A 648 -2.88 15.08 11.72
CA ARG A 648 -2.50 15.52 13.07
C ARG A 648 -3.07 16.89 13.48
N LYS A 649 -3.62 17.65 12.52
CA LYS A 649 -4.06 19.05 12.72
C LYS A 649 -5.59 19.20 12.77
N VAL A 650 -6.34 18.14 12.48
CA VAL A 650 -7.79 18.16 12.28
C VAL A 650 -8.55 17.45 13.40
N SER A 651 -9.87 17.54 13.41
CA SER A 651 -10.73 16.83 14.37
C SER A 651 -10.73 15.32 14.15
N ASP A 652 -11.09 14.53 15.18
CA ASP A 652 -11.13 13.06 15.08
C ASP A 652 -12.02 12.56 13.91
N ALA A 653 -13.12 13.26 13.62
CA ALA A 653 -14.02 12.91 12.53
C ALA A 653 -13.37 13.14 11.15
N GLU A 654 -12.67 14.25 10.97
CA GLU A 654 -11.91 14.56 9.76
C GLU A 654 -10.69 13.65 9.64
N SER A 655 -9.97 13.38 10.75
CA SER A 655 -8.86 12.43 10.82
C SER A 655 -9.26 11.05 10.28
N ALA A 656 -10.44 10.54 10.70
CA ALA A 656 -10.97 9.29 10.16
C ALA A 656 -11.14 9.34 8.63
N ALA A 657 -11.59 10.46 8.08
CA ALA A 657 -11.76 10.65 6.64
C ALA A 657 -10.41 10.74 5.91
N TYR A 658 -9.44 11.52 6.42
CA TYR A 658 -8.09 11.61 5.85
C TYR A 658 -7.41 10.25 5.76
N ASN A 659 -7.53 9.43 6.82
CA ASN A 659 -7.01 8.07 6.82
C ASN A 659 -7.62 7.18 5.73
N LYS A 660 -8.89 7.41 5.34
CA LYS A 660 -9.52 6.68 4.22
C LYS A 660 -9.13 7.25 2.87
N MET A 661 -8.88 8.57 2.76
CA MET A 661 -8.35 9.17 1.53
C MET A 661 -6.99 8.59 1.13
N ARG A 662 -6.14 8.23 2.09
CA ARG A 662 -4.87 7.54 1.83
C ARG A 662 -5.06 6.22 1.08
N THR A 663 -6.07 5.44 1.43
CA THR A 663 -6.45 4.22 0.69
C THR A 663 -6.99 4.55 -0.70
N TYR A 664 -7.78 5.61 -0.81
CA TYR A 664 -8.36 6.02 -2.10
C TYR A 664 -7.35 6.50 -3.11
N ILE A 665 -6.19 7.03 -2.69
CA ILE A 665 -5.08 7.35 -3.61
C ILE A 665 -4.81 6.16 -4.54
N TYR A 666 -4.63 4.99 -3.99
CA TYR A 666 -4.28 3.78 -4.74
C TYR A 666 -5.48 3.18 -5.49
N ARG A 667 -6.69 3.28 -4.94
CA ARG A 667 -7.92 2.82 -5.59
C ARG A 667 -8.27 3.62 -6.83
N VAL A 668 -8.05 4.93 -6.77
CA VAL A 668 -8.22 5.82 -7.93
C VAL A 668 -7.09 5.59 -8.94
N ALA A 669 -5.85 5.45 -8.48
CA ALA A 669 -4.70 5.20 -9.35
C ALA A 669 -4.87 3.95 -10.23
N ILE A 670 -5.22 2.82 -9.63
CA ILE A 670 -5.43 1.58 -10.39
C ILE A 670 -6.61 1.72 -11.36
N LEU A 671 -7.67 2.43 -10.98
CA LEU A 671 -8.82 2.61 -11.86
C LEU A 671 -8.47 3.46 -13.07
N LEU A 672 -7.75 4.56 -12.88
CA LEU A 672 -7.26 5.42 -13.96
C LEU A 672 -6.30 4.65 -14.88
N HIS A 673 -5.40 3.83 -14.33
CA HIS A 673 -4.52 2.97 -15.11
C HIS A 673 -5.30 2.10 -16.09
N TYR A 674 -6.35 1.42 -15.64
CA TYR A 674 -7.19 0.55 -16.50
C TYR A 674 -8.10 1.32 -17.46
N VAL A 675 -8.37 2.59 -17.20
CA VAL A 675 -9.14 3.44 -18.12
C VAL A 675 -8.25 4.01 -19.24
N PHE A 676 -6.97 4.27 -18.95
CA PHE A 676 -6.05 4.91 -19.91
C PHE A 676 -5.26 3.95 -20.76
N GLU A 677 -4.77 2.89 -20.16
CA GLU A 677 -3.84 1.99 -20.83
C GLU A 677 -4.57 1.05 -21.81
N THR A 678 -4.04 0.94 -23.00
CA THR A 678 -4.58 0.01 -24.01
C THR A 678 -4.32 -1.44 -23.63
N LYS A 679 -3.21 -1.70 -22.89
CA LYS A 679 -2.78 -2.99 -22.41
C LYS A 679 -2.40 -2.93 -20.92
N PRO A 680 -3.36 -2.64 -20.03
CA PRO A 680 -3.07 -2.36 -18.63
C PRO A 680 -2.49 -3.54 -17.85
N GLU A 681 -2.60 -4.76 -18.36
CA GLU A 681 -2.03 -5.97 -17.75
C GLU A 681 -0.58 -6.23 -18.20
N GLU A 682 -0.05 -5.48 -19.19
CA GLU A 682 1.30 -5.66 -19.73
C GLU A 682 2.27 -4.55 -19.25
N VAL A 683 1.77 -3.45 -18.67
CA VAL A 683 2.54 -2.27 -18.30
C VAL A 683 2.38 -1.90 -16.83
N GLU A 684 3.41 -1.27 -16.25
CA GLU A 684 3.36 -0.70 -14.91
C GLU A 684 2.56 0.60 -14.91
N LEU A 685 1.95 0.96 -13.77
CA LEU A 685 1.29 2.25 -13.60
C LEU A 685 2.30 3.38 -13.75
N SER A 686 2.05 4.25 -14.70
CA SER A 686 2.98 5.30 -15.12
C SER A 686 2.98 6.52 -14.20
N GLU A 687 4.03 7.35 -14.30
CA GLU A 687 4.10 8.64 -13.64
C GLU A 687 2.94 9.57 -14.06
N GLU A 688 2.58 9.58 -15.34
CA GLU A 688 1.44 10.36 -15.84
C GLU A 688 0.14 9.96 -15.15
N THR A 689 -0.12 8.66 -14.99
CA THR A 689 -1.29 8.17 -14.26
C THR A 689 -1.25 8.58 -12.78
N ALA A 690 -0.07 8.59 -12.16
CA ALA A 690 0.08 9.07 -10.78
C ALA A 690 -0.20 10.57 -10.65
N GLN A 691 0.28 11.40 -11.57
CA GLN A 691 0.00 12.85 -11.60
C GLN A 691 -1.49 13.14 -11.78
N LYS A 692 -2.16 12.43 -12.69
CA LYS A 692 -3.62 12.51 -12.86
C LYS A 692 -4.36 12.06 -11.60
N THR A 693 -3.85 11.02 -10.94
CA THR A 693 -4.40 10.57 -9.65
C THR A 693 -4.31 11.64 -8.58
N ILE A 694 -3.18 12.32 -8.45
CA ILE A 694 -2.99 13.43 -7.49
C ILE A 694 -4.01 14.53 -7.76
N THR A 695 -4.21 14.89 -9.00
CA THR A 695 -5.20 15.91 -9.41
C THR A 695 -6.62 15.53 -9.01
N VAL A 696 -7.01 14.28 -9.27
CA VAL A 696 -8.33 13.75 -8.89
C VAL A 696 -8.48 13.67 -7.37
N MET A 697 -7.43 13.24 -6.67
CA MET A 697 -7.46 13.15 -5.20
C MET A 697 -7.54 14.51 -4.54
N ARG A 698 -6.91 15.55 -5.10
CA ARG A 698 -7.06 16.95 -4.64
C ARG A 698 -8.54 17.37 -4.61
N PHE A 699 -9.27 17.07 -5.68
CA PHE A 699 -10.71 17.31 -5.73
C PHE A 699 -11.47 16.53 -4.65
N PHE A 700 -11.21 15.23 -4.49
CA PHE A 700 -11.90 14.41 -3.50
C PHE A 700 -11.57 14.82 -2.06
N ILE A 701 -10.33 15.19 -1.76
CA ILE A 701 -9.93 15.71 -0.44
C ILE A 701 -10.72 16.99 -0.14
N ALA A 702 -10.77 17.95 -1.06
CA ALA A 702 -11.55 19.18 -0.92
C ALA A 702 -13.04 18.89 -0.75
N SER A 703 -13.56 17.93 -1.51
CA SER A 703 -14.97 17.49 -1.43
C SER A 703 -15.33 16.91 -0.07
N VAL A 704 -14.43 16.10 0.51
CA VAL A 704 -14.58 15.56 1.87
C VAL A 704 -14.53 16.69 2.91
N ILE A 705 -13.53 17.57 2.85
CA ILE A 705 -13.42 18.72 3.75
C ILE A 705 -14.70 19.55 3.71
N ARG A 706 -15.20 19.85 2.52
CA ARG A 706 -16.46 20.60 2.34
C ARG A 706 -17.66 19.88 2.96
N ALA A 707 -17.79 18.56 2.77
CA ALA A 707 -18.88 17.77 3.35
C ALA A 707 -18.87 17.84 4.88
N TYR A 708 -17.70 17.62 5.50
CA TYR A 708 -17.54 17.68 6.96
C TYR A 708 -17.65 19.11 7.49
N GLY A 709 -17.04 20.11 6.83
CA GLY A 709 -17.12 21.52 7.20
C GLY A 709 -18.55 22.07 7.13
N THR A 710 -19.35 21.66 6.14
CA THR A 710 -20.78 22.01 6.06
C THR A 710 -21.56 21.48 7.26
N VAL A 711 -21.22 20.28 7.73
CA VAL A 711 -21.85 19.69 8.91
C VAL A 711 -21.46 20.41 10.19
N GLU A 712 -20.17 20.76 10.35
CA GLU A 712 -19.67 21.54 11.49
C GLU A 712 -20.24 22.96 11.56
N LEU A 713 -20.27 23.67 10.42
CA LEU A 713 -20.90 25.00 10.36
C LEU A 713 -22.36 24.94 10.77
N ASN A 714 -23.12 23.96 10.27
CA ASN A 714 -24.52 23.78 10.66
C ASN A 714 -24.69 23.43 12.15
N LYS A 715 -23.75 22.67 12.74
CA LYS A 715 -23.77 22.36 14.17
C LYS A 715 -23.53 23.63 14.98
N LYS A 716 -22.53 24.43 14.61
CA LYS A 716 -22.27 25.73 15.21
C LYS A 716 -23.44 26.71 15.06
N GLU A 717 -24.07 26.78 13.87
CA GLU A 717 -25.28 27.58 13.67
C GLU A 717 -26.47 27.12 14.53
N MET A 718 -26.69 25.81 14.68
CA MET A 718 -27.72 25.28 15.55
C MET A 718 -27.47 25.65 17.02
N VAL A 719 -26.22 25.55 17.47
CA VAL A 719 -25.83 25.98 18.82
C VAL A 719 -26.00 27.48 18.97
N ALA A 720 -25.60 28.26 17.96
CA ALA A 720 -25.77 29.72 17.94
C ALA A 720 -27.23 30.10 18.07
N ARG A 721 -28.13 29.53 17.25
CA ARG A 721 -29.57 29.76 17.33
C ARG A 721 -30.17 29.39 18.70
N LYS A 722 -29.74 28.28 19.30
CA LYS A 722 -30.15 27.87 20.64
C LYS A 722 -29.70 28.87 21.70
N ILE A 723 -28.47 29.39 21.58
CA ILE A 723 -27.94 30.44 22.49
C ILE A 723 -28.77 31.71 22.34
N LEU A 724 -28.98 32.23 21.12
CA LEU A 724 -29.76 33.43 20.85
C LEU A 724 -31.20 33.31 21.33
N ASN A 725 -31.85 32.20 20.99
CA ASN A 725 -33.22 31.92 21.47
C ASN A 725 -33.29 31.90 23.00
N LYS A 726 -32.29 31.29 23.67
CA LYS A 726 -32.24 31.22 25.11
C LYS A 726 -32.03 32.60 25.74
N VAL A 727 -31.18 33.46 25.17
CA VAL A 727 -31.03 34.84 25.60
C VAL A 727 -32.34 35.59 25.47
N THR A 728 -33.05 35.42 24.35
CA THR A 728 -34.37 36.02 24.14
C THR A 728 -35.41 35.54 25.17
N GLU A 729 -35.49 34.22 25.43
CA GLU A 729 -36.41 33.61 26.42
C GLU A 729 -36.20 34.12 27.84
N ILE A 730 -34.96 34.44 28.22
CA ILE A 730 -34.63 34.98 29.57
C ILE A 730 -34.73 36.51 29.65
N GLY A 731 -35.40 37.14 28.68
CA GLY A 731 -35.65 38.59 28.67
C GLY A 731 -34.55 39.39 27.98
N GLY A 732 -33.85 38.84 27.02
CA GLY A 732 -32.81 39.50 26.21
C GLY A 732 -31.46 39.73 26.92
N HIS A 733 -31.31 39.32 28.18
CA HIS A 733 -30.04 39.38 28.89
C HIS A 733 -29.90 38.26 29.94
N GLY A 734 -28.72 37.77 30.17
CA GLY A 734 -28.50 36.74 31.17
C GLY A 734 -27.02 36.46 31.48
N SER A 735 -26.75 35.80 32.59
CA SER A 735 -25.43 35.32 32.94
C SER A 735 -25.06 34.08 32.14
N LEU A 736 -23.77 33.81 31.97
CA LEU A 736 -23.25 32.58 31.31
C LEU A 736 -23.93 31.32 31.86
N ARG A 737 -24.15 31.25 33.18
CA ARG A 737 -24.80 30.10 33.81
C ARG A 737 -26.25 29.91 33.37
N GLN A 738 -27.03 31.00 33.28
CA GLN A 738 -28.44 30.95 32.85
C GLN A 738 -28.57 30.54 31.41
N ILE A 739 -27.61 30.85 30.55
CA ILE A 739 -27.62 30.48 29.14
C ILE A 739 -27.07 29.06 28.98
N LYS A 740 -25.94 28.72 29.59
CA LYS A 740 -25.22 27.43 29.38
C LYS A 740 -25.89 26.25 30.08
N GLN A 741 -26.44 26.42 31.28
CA GLN A 741 -26.96 25.32 32.08
C GLN A 741 -28.17 24.59 31.40
N PRO A 742 -29.14 25.30 30.84
CA PRO A 742 -30.24 24.66 30.11
C PRO A 742 -29.80 23.96 28.81
N LEU A 743 -28.76 24.46 28.17
CA LEU A 743 -28.22 23.95 26.90
C LEU A 743 -27.13 22.86 27.06
N ARG A 744 -26.83 22.45 28.29
CA ARG A 744 -25.73 21.52 28.62
C ARG A 744 -25.87 20.13 27.94
N LYS A 745 -27.08 19.72 27.59
CA LYS A 745 -27.34 18.47 26.83
C LYS A 745 -27.30 18.67 25.31
N SER A 746 -27.19 19.90 24.83
CA SER A 746 -27.33 20.26 23.42
C SER A 746 -26.02 20.60 22.71
N ALA A 747 -24.94 20.79 23.46
CA ALA A 747 -23.60 21.07 22.93
C ALA A 747 -22.54 20.67 23.94
N GLU A 748 -21.40 20.20 23.47
CA GLU A 748 -20.22 19.97 24.32
C GLU A 748 -19.72 21.31 24.91
N SER A 749 -19.13 21.26 26.11
CA SER A 749 -18.76 22.50 26.84
C SER A 749 -17.80 23.40 26.03
N GLY A 750 -16.84 22.79 25.30
CA GLY A 750 -15.87 23.55 24.48
C GLY A 750 -16.52 24.17 23.23
N GLU A 751 -17.44 23.48 22.59
CA GLU A 751 -18.17 23.95 21.42
C GLU A 751 -19.10 25.13 21.78
N PHE A 752 -19.80 25.03 22.90
CA PHE A 752 -20.64 26.13 23.40
C PHE A 752 -19.86 27.40 23.61
N ASP A 753 -18.71 27.32 24.29
CA ASP A 753 -17.87 28.48 24.61
C ASP A 753 -17.27 29.11 23.34
N THR A 754 -16.89 28.29 22.35
CA THR A 754 -16.43 28.76 21.04
C THR A 754 -17.52 29.51 20.28
N VAL A 755 -18.72 28.94 20.20
CA VAL A 755 -19.85 29.57 19.51
C VAL A 755 -20.31 30.84 20.21
N LEU A 756 -20.34 30.84 21.53
CA LEU A 756 -20.66 32.05 22.32
C LEU A 756 -19.68 33.19 22.03
N LYS A 757 -18.38 32.87 21.93
CA LYS A 757 -17.35 33.86 21.58
C LYS A 757 -17.58 34.37 20.13
N LEU A 758 -17.85 33.51 19.17
CA LEU A 758 -18.13 33.92 17.79
C LEU A 758 -19.35 34.84 17.71
N LEU A 759 -20.41 34.60 18.49
CA LEU A 759 -21.59 35.47 18.51
C LEU A 759 -21.26 36.87 19.11
N VAL A 760 -20.37 36.93 20.06
CA VAL A 760 -19.88 38.22 20.63
C VAL A 760 -18.98 38.94 19.60
N ASP A 761 -18.07 38.22 18.96
CA ASP A 761 -17.15 38.79 17.96
C ASP A 761 -17.91 39.28 16.73
N ALA A 762 -19.01 38.60 16.35
CA ALA A 762 -19.91 39.01 15.26
C ALA A 762 -20.89 40.13 15.64
N GLY A 763 -20.93 40.56 16.90
CA GLY A 763 -21.87 41.59 17.39
C GLY A 763 -23.33 41.11 17.55
N GLU A 764 -23.59 39.82 17.43
CA GLU A 764 -24.91 39.22 17.66
C GLU A 764 -25.27 39.12 19.16
N LEU A 765 -24.25 39.20 20.02
CA LEU A 765 -24.35 39.30 21.47
C LEU A 765 -23.37 40.33 22.01
N ILE A 766 -23.81 41.08 22.99
CA ILE A 766 -22.96 42.02 23.74
C ILE A 766 -22.54 41.37 25.05
N GLN A 767 -21.24 41.25 25.27
CA GLN A 767 -20.67 40.78 26.53
C GLN A 767 -20.34 41.94 27.46
N THR A 768 -20.90 41.97 28.65
CA THR A 768 -20.61 42.95 29.68
C THR A 768 -20.05 42.27 30.94
N LYS A 769 -19.11 42.95 31.62
CA LYS A 769 -18.55 42.45 32.86
C LYS A 769 -19.31 43.02 34.06
N ASP A 770 -19.92 42.15 34.86
CA ASP A 770 -20.63 42.53 36.09
C ASP A 770 -19.94 41.87 37.31
N GLY A 771 -19.08 42.64 38.00
CA GLY A 771 -18.27 42.12 39.07
C GLY A 771 -17.28 41.03 38.62
N LYS A 772 -17.45 39.82 39.17
CA LYS A 772 -16.63 38.65 38.80
C LYS A 772 -17.28 37.78 37.68
N THR A 773 -18.42 38.17 37.16
CA THR A 773 -19.19 37.37 36.16
C THR A 773 -19.38 38.13 34.86
N PHE A 774 -19.57 37.37 33.76
CA PHE A 774 -19.96 37.94 32.46
C PHE A 774 -21.46 37.78 32.25
N LYS A 775 -22.08 38.84 31.75
CA LYS A 775 -23.47 38.84 31.25
C LYS A 775 -23.48 39.04 29.76
N TYR A 776 -24.44 38.44 29.10
CA TYR A 776 -24.62 38.50 27.64
C TYR A 776 -26.02 39.04 27.36
N SER A 777 -26.12 39.96 26.42
CA SER A 777 -27.39 40.57 26.03
C SER A 777 -27.52 40.61 24.49
N SER A 778 -28.75 40.61 23.98
CA SER A 778 -28.99 40.99 22.61
C SER A 778 -28.52 42.43 22.36
N PRO A 779 -28.04 42.74 21.12
CA PRO A 779 -27.63 44.08 20.72
C PRO A 779 -28.69 45.14 20.92
#